data_a848f66fdd42322d5fe54e35aad76dbc
#
_entry.id   a848f66fdd42322d5fe54e35aad76dbc
#
_cell.length_a   1.000
_cell.length_b   1.000
_cell.length_c   1.000
_cell.angle_alpha   90.00
_cell.angle_beta   90.00
_cell.angle_gamma   90.00
#
_symmetry.space_group_name_H-M   'P 1'
#
loop_
_entity.id
_entity.type
_entity.pdbx_description
1 polymer ?
#
loop_
_entity_poly.entity_id
_entity_poly.type
_entity_poly.pdbx_seq_one_letter_code
_entity_poly.pdbx_strand_id
1 'polypeptide(L)'
;MDYVSRARELSKLLTEYQRAYYVTGRALVSDLEYDRLFDELMLLEKEHPELCTPDSPTQRVGSDLSSDFPEVSHTIPVLSLDKAYSDSEILSWIQKTMKNTGENLSFVLEEKLDGFSIVLYYEKGILARAVTRGNGFVGNDVTANVKTIHSVPLRLTQPVDIAVRGEVFLRKAEFERINSKLLEPYANPRNLAAGTIRRNKSSETAQVPLSIYVYEGFWSDSVDFSDHIQILSALKGLGFAVDPNLSFFCRTKEDAQRRLKEASLEGRCGSFDDIPAAIADYTGTRADLPYEIDGLVVKVNELSTREELGYTGHHPRWAIAYKFEAPQAQTQVLDIDVQVGRTGRITPMARIKETRLSGSTIKNITLHNQDYVNELELAIGDTVAISKRGDVIPAVESVIEKNDLGNTTWQMPKHCPVCNAELVVRGAHHFCPNHDCPAQVKGRLAFFCAKGQMDIEGLGPKTIETLYENGFVRSISELYSFDFNRLKALDGFGGTEGKKIEGMKMALEKSRKTPFRSVLVALGIPEFGKKAVDLVCDAGYDSMDKLLSIADNHDTESLSAIRGIGDVTANLIIDGLNSEDTRIIINDLRESGLQMQDVKDNGPAVEQIFKGQSWCVTGSFENFNPRSKAMDEIKRHGGVEVSGVSRKTACLLAGSGAGSKIEKAREFGVRIVTEDEFIKMIGDSKQEEENKAESQPSLF
;
A
#
# COMPACT_ATOMS: atom_id res chain seq x y z
N MET A 1 -39.44 13.51 -31.29
CA MET A 1 -37.98 13.62 -31.07
C MET A 1 -37.41 12.24 -31.37
N ASP A 2 -36.35 12.16 -32.13
CA ASP A 2 -35.70 10.89 -32.42
C ASP A 2 -35.19 10.26 -31.11
N TYR A 3 -35.39 8.95 -30.90
CA TYR A 3 -35.02 8.23 -29.67
C TYR A 3 -33.54 8.39 -29.33
N VAL A 4 -32.66 8.50 -30.33
CA VAL A 4 -31.22 8.76 -30.14
C VAL A 4 -30.97 10.14 -29.52
N SER A 5 -31.62 11.16 -30.03
CA SER A 5 -31.52 12.51 -29.52
C SER A 5 -32.08 12.63 -28.09
N ARG A 6 -33.18 11.92 -27.82
CA ARG A 6 -33.82 11.89 -26.50
C ARG A 6 -32.94 11.20 -25.45
N ALA A 7 -32.36 10.04 -25.79
CA ALA A 7 -31.44 9.33 -24.88
C ALA A 7 -30.22 10.18 -24.51
N ARG A 8 -29.64 10.88 -25.50
CA ARG A 8 -28.51 11.80 -25.26
C ARG A 8 -28.87 12.97 -24.35
N GLU A 9 -30.07 13.57 -24.56
CA GLU A 9 -30.58 14.63 -23.73
C GLU A 9 -30.78 14.16 -22.29
N LEU A 10 -31.42 13.01 -22.06
CA LEU A 10 -31.66 12.41 -20.75
C LEU A 10 -30.37 12.09 -20.04
N SER A 11 -29.42 11.46 -20.73
CA SER A 11 -28.11 11.12 -20.15
C SER A 11 -27.36 12.39 -19.69
N LYS A 12 -27.41 13.46 -20.50
CA LYS A 12 -26.80 14.76 -20.14
C LYS A 12 -27.48 15.40 -18.93
N LEU A 13 -28.80 15.48 -18.91
CA LEU A 13 -29.56 16.07 -17.80
C LEU A 13 -29.34 15.29 -16.48
N LEU A 14 -29.45 13.98 -16.53
CA LEU A 14 -29.26 13.13 -15.34
C LEU A 14 -27.81 13.23 -14.80
N THR A 15 -26.81 13.30 -15.67
CA THR A 15 -25.42 13.54 -15.27
C THR A 15 -25.26 14.90 -14.59
N GLU A 16 -25.89 15.95 -15.13
CA GLU A 16 -25.87 17.30 -14.54
C GLU A 16 -26.57 17.32 -13.17
N TYR A 17 -27.73 16.68 -13.03
CA TYR A 17 -28.45 16.59 -11.76
C TYR A 17 -27.71 15.80 -10.70
N GLN A 18 -27.08 14.68 -11.07
CA GLN A 18 -26.21 13.91 -10.18
C GLN A 18 -25.03 14.76 -9.70
N ARG A 19 -24.35 15.45 -10.62
CA ARG A 19 -23.24 16.33 -10.26
C ARG A 19 -23.67 17.46 -9.31
N ALA A 20 -24.80 18.10 -9.59
CA ALA A 20 -25.31 19.16 -8.73
C ALA A 20 -25.63 18.65 -7.33
N TYR A 21 -26.28 17.52 -7.22
CA TYR A 21 -26.68 16.93 -5.94
C TYR A 21 -25.49 16.37 -5.13
N TYR A 22 -24.67 15.50 -5.75
CA TYR A 22 -23.62 14.76 -5.03
C TYR A 22 -22.28 15.51 -4.90
N VAL A 23 -21.97 16.41 -5.82
CA VAL A 23 -20.70 17.17 -5.82
C VAL A 23 -20.85 18.57 -5.26
N THR A 24 -21.94 19.29 -5.63
CA THR A 24 -22.15 20.68 -5.18
C THR A 24 -23.19 20.82 -4.07
N GLY A 25 -23.81 19.73 -3.64
CA GLY A 25 -24.84 19.73 -2.57
C GLY A 25 -26.13 20.47 -2.92
N ARG A 26 -26.44 20.60 -4.20
CA ARG A 26 -27.53 21.42 -4.71
C ARG A 26 -28.54 20.59 -5.52
N ALA A 27 -29.74 20.34 -5.01
CA ALA A 27 -30.78 19.68 -5.78
C ALA A 27 -31.34 20.67 -6.83
N LEU A 28 -31.26 20.29 -8.12
CA LEU A 28 -31.80 21.08 -9.24
C LEU A 28 -33.24 20.67 -9.59
N VAL A 29 -33.64 19.45 -9.25
CA VAL A 29 -34.96 18.87 -9.48
C VAL A 29 -35.39 18.08 -8.25
N SER A 30 -36.68 17.72 -8.17
CA SER A 30 -37.20 16.81 -7.14
C SER A 30 -36.81 15.38 -7.42
N ASP A 31 -36.74 14.53 -6.37
CA ASP A 31 -36.44 13.10 -6.50
C ASP A 31 -37.41 12.42 -7.48
N LEU A 32 -38.71 12.76 -7.43
CA LEU A 32 -39.72 12.21 -8.31
C LEU A 32 -39.47 12.56 -9.80
N GLU A 33 -39.03 13.77 -10.09
CA GLU A 33 -38.70 14.17 -11.47
C GLU A 33 -37.43 13.51 -11.95
N TYR A 34 -36.44 13.39 -11.07
CA TYR A 34 -35.20 12.67 -11.36
C TYR A 34 -35.48 11.19 -11.69
N ASP A 35 -36.26 10.49 -10.84
CA ASP A 35 -36.62 9.09 -11.03
C ASP A 35 -37.40 8.87 -12.35
N ARG A 36 -38.31 9.76 -12.68
CA ARG A 36 -39.04 9.69 -13.94
C ARG A 36 -38.16 9.78 -15.17
N LEU A 37 -37.15 10.69 -15.16
CA LEU A 37 -36.23 10.85 -16.27
C LEU A 37 -35.23 9.67 -16.34
N PHE A 38 -34.88 9.13 -15.20
CA PHE A 38 -34.00 7.94 -15.11
C PHE A 38 -34.68 6.68 -15.66
N ASP A 39 -35.96 6.46 -15.29
CA ASP A 39 -36.75 5.35 -15.80
C ASP A 39 -37.00 5.46 -17.32
N GLU A 40 -37.21 6.70 -17.83
CA GLU A 40 -37.33 6.94 -19.28
C GLU A 40 -36.04 6.56 -20.02
N LEU A 41 -34.87 6.95 -19.50
CA LEU A 41 -33.58 6.58 -20.09
C LEU A 41 -33.35 5.05 -20.05
N MET A 42 -33.64 4.42 -18.91
CA MET A 42 -33.49 2.98 -18.73
C MET A 42 -34.39 2.19 -19.69
N LEU A 43 -35.60 2.67 -19.95
CA LEU A 43 -36.53 2.06 -20.90
C LEU A 43 -36.01 2.19 -22.34
N LEU A 44 -35.52 3.37 -22.73
CA LEU A 44 -34.93 3.61 -24.04
C LEU A 44 -33.70 2.74 -24.30
N GLU A 45 -32.82 2.60 -23.34
CA GLU A 45 -31.63 1.73 -23.46
C GLU A 45 -31.99 0.24 -23.47
N LYS A 46 -33.09 -0.16 -22.84
CA LYS A 46 -33.60 -1.53 -22.90
C LYS A 46 -34.22 -1.87 -24.26
N GLU A 47 -34.95 -0.92 -24.85
CA GLU A 47 -35.56 -1.07 -26.19
C GLU A 47 -34.52 -0.94 -27.31
N HIS A 48 -33.47 -0.15 -27.08
CA HIS A 48 -32.40 0.19 -28.00
C HIS A 48 -31.03 -0.02 -27.34
N PRO A 49 -30.53 -1.27 -27.21
CA PRO A 49 -29.27 -1.57 -26.54
C PRO A 49 -28.03 -0.84 -27.12
N GLU A 50 -28.11 -0.42 -28.39
CA GLU A 50 -27.06 0.38 -29.04
C GLU A 50 -26.90 1.80 -28.46
N LEU A 51 -27.86 2.28 -27.69
CA LEU A 51 -27.81 3.59 -27.01
C LEU A 51 -27.10 3.50 -25.66
N CYS A 52 -26.96 2.29 -25.11
CA CYS A 52 -26.33 2.06 -23.82
C CYS A 52 -24.80 2.26 -23.94
N THR A 53 -24.30 3.37 -23.37
CA THR A 53 -22.88 3.69 -23.36
C THR A 53 -22.25 3.37 -21.99
N PRO A 54 -20.94 3.06 -21.90
CA PRO A 54 -20.26 2.72 -20.64
C PRO A 54 -20.36 3.80 -19.56
N ASP A 55 -20.63 5.04 -19.96
CA ASP A 55 -20.76 6.22 -19.11
C ASP A 55 -22.20 6.68 -18.90
N SER A 56 -23.19 5.89 -19.34
CA SER A 56 -24.59 6.17 -19.05
C SER A 56 -24.86 6.16 -17.54
N PRO A 57 -25.68 7.09 -17.02
CA PRO A 57 -26.14 7.06 -15.63
C PRO A 57 -26.76 5.73 -15.21
N THR A 58 -27.34 4.97 -16.13
CA THR A 58 -27.95 3.65 -15.91
C THR A 58 -26.93 2.53 -15.71
N GLN A 59 -25.67 2.73 -16.14
CA GLN A 59 -24.59 1.74 -16.05
C GLN A 59 -23.82 1.77 -14.71
N ARG A 60 -24.30 2.49 -13.70
CA ARG A 60 -23.67 2.56 -12.39
C ARG A 60 -23.68 1.25 -11.62
N VAL A 61 -24.69 0.41 -11.84
CA VAL A 61 -24.76 -0.95 -11.26
C VAL A 61 -24.56 -1.94 -12.40
N GLY A 62 -23.37 -2.54 -12.45
CA GLY A 62 -22.99 -3.52 -13.46
C GLY A 62 -23.50 -4.94 -13.15
N SER A 63 -23.25 -5.90 -14.06
CA SER A 63 -23.58 -7.30 -13.84
C SER A 63 -22.64 -7.94 -12.80
N ASP A 64 -23.19 -8.76 -11.89
CA ASP A 64 -22.51 -9.41 -10.77
C ASP A 64 -21.73 -10.68 -11.16
N LEU A 65 -21.13 -10.73 -12.34
CA LEU A 65 -20.54 -11.97 -12.91
C LEU A 65 -19.05 -12.19 -12.59
N SER A 66 -18.37 -11.30 -11.84
CA SER A 66 -16.95 -11.46 -11.52
C SER A 66 -16.75 -11.81 -10.05
N SER A 67 -16.14 -12.97 -9.78
CA SER A 67 -15.87 -13.46 -8.42
C SER A 67 -14.52 -13.01 -7.84
N ASP A 68 -13.59 -12.50 -8.67
CA ASP A 68 -12.25 -12.13 -8.26
C ASP A 68 -11.90 -10.73 -8.76
N PHE A 69 -11.22 -9.95 -7.89
CA PHE A 69 -10.69 -8.64 -8.23
C PHE A 69 -9.32 -8.80 -8.89
N PRO A 70 -9.18 -8.60 -10.21
CA PRO A 70 -7.89 -8.75 -10.88
C PRO A 70 -6.87 -7.73 -10.34
N GLU A 71 -5.63 -8.17 -10.25
CA GLU A 71 -4.52 -7.28 -9.91
C GLU A 71 -4.13 -6.41 -11.11
N VAL A 72 -3.91 -5.14 -10.85
CA VAL A 72 -3.55 -4.12 -11.84
C VAL A 72 -2.38 -3.30 -11.35
N SER A 73 -1.37 -3.13 -12.19
CA SER A 73 -0.24 -2.24 -11.90
C SER A 73 -0.65 -0.77 -12.04
N HIS A 74 -0.22 0.05 -11.08
CA HIS A 74 -0.41 1.49 -11.15
C HIS A 74 0.56 2.13 -12.15
N THR A 75 0.09 3.10 -12.92
CA THR A 75 0.94 3.93 -13.78
C THR A 75 1.61 5.07 -13.02
N ILE A 76 1.15 5.34 -11.80
CA ILE A 76 1.64 6.37 -10.89
C ILE A 76 1.98 5.75 -9.53
N PRO A 77 3.02 6.22 -8.81
CA PRO A 77 3.33 5.71 -7.47
C PRO A 77 2.28 6.16 -6.46
N VAL A 78 1.77 5.21 -5.65
CA VAL A 78 0.76 5.48 -4.60
C VAL A 78 1.41 5.29 -3.24
N LEU A 79 2.26 6.26 -2.83
CA LEU A 79 3.08 6.20 -1.63
C LEU A 79 2.33 6.67 -0.38
N SER A 80 2.82 6.25 0.78
CA SER A 80 2.42 6.77 2.10
C SER A 80 3.02 8.16 2.34
N LEU A 81 2.60 8.85 3.41
CA LEU A 81 3.16 10.13 3.83
C LEU A 81 4.05 9.95 5.06
N ASP A 82 5.06 10.80 5.21
CA ASP A 82 5.78 10.99 6.47
C ASP A 82 4.88 11.64 7.52
N LYS A 83 5.24 11.61 8.80
CA LYS A 83 4.36 11.96 9.91
C LYS A 83 4.99 13.01 10.81
N ALA A 84 4.14 13.92 11.30
CA ALA A 84 4.43 14.86 12.40
C ALA A 84 3.29 14.79 13.42
N TYR A 85 3.61 14.99 14.69
CA TYR A 85 2.66 14.93 15.80
C TYR A 85 2.53 16.26 16.55
N SER A 86 3.32 17.26 16.17
CA SER A 86 3.26 18.62 16.74
C SER A 86 3.35 19.68 15.64
N ASP A 87 2.81 20.84 15.91
CA ASP A 87 2.93 22.03 15.05
C ASP A 87 4.39 22.47 14.90
N SER A 88 5.21 22.31 15.93
CA SER A 88 6.65 22.59 15.90
C SER A 88 7.40 21.68 14.91
N GLU A 89 7.02 20.41 14.77
CA GLU A 89 7.58 19.51 13.76
C GLU A 89 7.18 19.94 12.34
N ILE A 90 5.94 20.38 12.14
CA ILE A 90 5.47 20.92 10.86
C ILE A 90 6.26 22.19 10.50
N LEU A 91 6.41 23.13 11.41
CA LEU A 91 7.17 24.35 11.16
C LEU A 91 8.65 24.05 10.88
N SER A 92 9.26 23.11 11.60
CA SER A 92 10.63 22.66 11.34
C SER A 92 10.78 22.03 9.95
N TRP A 93 9.79 21.22 9.52
CA TRP A 93 9.77 20.64 8.18
C TRP A 93 9.64 21.72 7.10
N ILE A 94 8.76 22.71 7.29
CA ILE A 94 8.60 23.86 6.38
C ILE A 94 9.91 24.64 6.25
N GLN A 95 10.54 25.01 7.39
CA GLN A 95 11.82 25.76 7.40
C GLN A 95 12.94 24.98 6.70
N LYS A 96 13.04 23.66 6.96
CA LYS A 96 14.03 22.80 6.31
C LYS A 96 13.78 22.72 4.79
N THR A 97 12.54 22.62 4.36
CA THR A 97 12.15 22.58 2.96
C THR A 97 12.52 23.89 2.25
N MET A 98 12.16 25.03 2.85
CA MET A 98 12.49 26.36 2.31
C MET A 98 14.01 26.59 2.23
N LYS A 99 14.77 26.16 3.24
CA LYS A 99 16.23 26.26 3.25
C LYS A 99 16.89 25.45 2.11
N ASN A 100 16.31 24.31 1.76
CA ASN A 100 16.89 23.41 0.74
C ASN A 100 16.55 23.80 -0.68
N THR A 101 15.44 24.52 -0.93
CA THR A 101 14.87 24.76 -2.28
C THR A 101 14.69 26.24 -2.63
N GLY A 102 14.69 27.13 -1.64
CA GLY A 102 14.51 28.58 -1.83
C GLY A 102 13.35 29.16 -1.03
N GLU A 103 13.28 30.50 -0.96
CA GLU A 103 12.37 31.23 -0.05
C GLU A 103 10.96 31.51 -0.62
N ASN A 104 10.69 31.23 -1.89
CA ASN A 104 9.41 31.57 -2.55
C ASN A 104 8.44 30.39 -2.62
N LEU A 105 8.35 29.56 -1.58
CA LEU A 105 7.43 28.47 -1.52
C LEU A 105 6.07 28.89 -0.94
N SER A 106 5.05 28.12 -1.28
CA SER A 106 3.75 28.16 -0.65
C SER A 106 3.30 26.75 -0.25
N PHE A 107 2.37 26.68 0.69
CA PHE A 107 1.95 25.39 1.24
C PHE A 107 0.43 25.28 1.22
N VAL A 108 -0.05 24.09 0.83
CA VAL A 108 -1.44 23.71 0.89
C VAL A 108 -1.64 22.80 2.09
N LEU A 109 -2.64 23.08 2.91
CA LEU A 109 -3.08 22.24 4.03
C LEU A 109 -4.46 21.68 3.68
N GLU A 110 -4.54 20.38 3.58
CA GLU A 110 -5.76 19.62 3.25
C GLU A 110 -6.15 18.69 4.40
N GLU A 111 -7.44 18.39 4.52
CA GLU A 111 -7.94 17.40 5.46
C GLU A 111 -7.44 15.99 5.08
N LYS A 112 -6.87 15.29 6.04
CA LYS A 112 -6.52 13.89 5.88
C LYS A 112 -7.74 13.03 6.20
N LEU A 113 -8.53 12.73 5.17
CA LEU A 113 -9.71 11.91 5.30
C LEU A 113 -9.37 10.52 5.85
N ASP A 114 -10.16 10.03 6.79
CA ASP A 114 -10.08 8.65 7.27
C ASP A 114 -10.97 7.75 6.41
N GLY A 115 -10.44 7.35 5.26
CA GLY A 115 -11.13 6.62 4.23
C GLY A 115 -10.32 5.50 3.61
N PHE A 116 -10.60 5.23 2.35
CA PHE A 116 -9.98 4.19 1.55
C PHE A 116 -9.43 4.78 0.25
N SER A 117 -8.11 4.74 0.10
CA SER A 117 -7.43 5.36 -1.04
C SER A 117 -7.65 4.58 -2.34
N ILE A 118 -7.91 5.33 -3.42
CA ILE A 118 -8.19 4.79 -4.74
C ILE A 118 -7.54 5.65 -5.84
N VAL A 119 -7.23 5.01 -6.97
CA VAL A 119 -6.82 5.69 -8.20
C VAL A 119 -7.86 5.44 -9.27
N LEU A 120 -8.37 6.52 -9.86
CA LEU A 120 -9.32 6.52 -10.96
C LEU A 120 -8.57 6.82 -12.26
N TYR A 121 -8.72 5.97 -13.26
CA TYR A 121 -8.12 6.14 -14.58
C TYR A 121 -9.20 6.49 -15.59
N TYR A 122 -9.02 7.60 -16.29
CA TYR A 122 -9.92 8.06 -17.35
C TYR A 122 -9.19 8.05 -18.69
N GLU A 123 -9.89 7.55 -19.70
CA GLU A 123 -9.46 7.57 -21.09
C GLU A 123 -10.47 8.38 -21.90
N LYS A 124 -10.00 9.42 -22.58
CA LYS A 124 -10.85 10.37 -23.31
C LYS A 124 -12.02 10.90 -22.48
N GLY A 125 -11.75 11.11 -21.19
CA GLY A 125 -12.73 11.60 -20.23
C GLY A 125 -13.76 10.58 -19.75
N ILE A 126 -13.65 9.30 -20.09
CA ILE A 126 -14.54 8.23 -19.61
C ILE A 126 -13.79 7.40 -18.56
N LEU A 127 -14.47 7.06 -17.45
CA LEU A 127 -13.89 6.20 -16.41
C LEU A 127 -13.62 4.80 -16.99
N ALA A 128 -12.36 4.54 -17.26
CA ALA A 128 -11.88 3.25 -17.77
C ALA A 128 -11.65 2.26 -16.63
N ARG A 129 -11.03 2.71 -15.53
CA ARG A 129 -10.61 1.84 -14.44
C ARG A 129 -10.55 2.55 -13.08
N ALA A 130 -10.85 1.81 -12.01
CA ALA A 130 -10.64 2.24 -10.63
C ALA A 130 -9.88 1.16 -9.85
N VAL A 131 -8.75 1.53 -9.25
CA VAL A 131 -7.78 0.58 -8.68
C VAL A 131 -7.48 0.95 -7.23
N THR A 132 -7.53 -0.02 -6.32
CA THR A 132 -7.18 0.19 -4.90
C THR A 132 -5.68 0.49 -4.76
N ARG A 133 -5.27 1.17 -3.69
CA ARG A 133 -3.84 1.46 -3.43
C ARG A 133 -2.96 0.21 -3.48
N GLY A 134 -3.45 -0.93 -2.98
CA GLY A 134 -2.65 -2.14 -2.85
C GLY A 134 -1.35 -1.91 -2.09
N ASN A 135 -0.23 -2.36 -2.66
CA ASN A 135 1.12 -2.14 -2.12
C ASN A 135 1.79 -0.84 -2.61
N GLY A 136 1.04 0.00 -3.33
CA GLY A 136 1.53 1.24 -3.94
C GLY A 136 1.98 1.10 -5.40
N PHE A 137 2.20 -0.12 -5.88
CA PHE A 137 2.58 -0.44 -7.27
C PHE A 137 1.52 -1.29 -7.97
N VAL A 138 0.90 -2.20 -7.23
CA VAL A 138 -0.15 -3.10 -7.72
C VAL A 138 -1.34 -3.02 -6.76
N GLY A 139 -2.54 -2.84 -7.30
CA GLY A 139 -3.80 -2.83 -6.57
C GLY A 139 -4.84 -3.73 -7.23
N ASN A 140 -6.02 -3.81 -6.64
CA ASN A 140 -7.14 -4.58 -7.20
C ASN A 140 -8.05 -3.67 -8.03
N ASP A 141 -8.50 -4.16 -9.17
CA ASP A 141 -9.52 -3.49 -9.98
C ASP A 141 -10.89 -3.60 -9.30
N VAL A 142 -11.44 -2.45 -8.92
CA VAL A 142 -12.74 -2.32 -8.26
C VAL A 142 -13.69 -1.42 -9.04
N THR A 143 -13.48 -1.32 -10.35
CA THR A 143 -14.20 -0.41 -11.25
C THR A 143 -15.71 -0.56 -11.15
N ALA A 144 -16.23 -1.79 -11.15
CA ALA A 144 -17.66 -2.05 -11.04
C ALA A 144 -18.27 -1.47 -9.76
N ASN A 145 -17.57 -1.60 -8.63
CA ASN A 145 -18.00 -1.07 -7.33
C ASN A 145 -17.90 0.46 -7.28
N VAL A 146 -16.82 1.03 -7.81
CA VAL A 146 -16.60 2.48 -7.82
C VAL A 146 -17.60 3.21 -8.70
N LYS A 147 -18.04 2.60 -9.81
CA LYS A 147 -19.11 3.16 -10.65
C LYS A 147 -20.41 3.42 -9.87
N THR A 148 -20.66 2.71 -8.77
CA THR A 148 -21.83 2.93 -7.90
C THR A 148 -21.71 4.17 -7.02
N ILE A 149 -20.51 4.75 -6.88
CA ILE A 149 -20.29 5.96 -6.08
C ILE A 149 -20.72 7.17 -6.91
N HIS A 150 -21.82 7.80 -6.50
CA HIS A 150 -22.42 8.90 -7.27
C HIS A 150 -21.53 10.15 -7.40
N SER A 151 -20.64 10.41 -6.44
CA SER A 151 -19.66 11.50 -6.50
C SER A 151 -18.48 11.23 -7.43
N VAL A 152 -18.36 10.01 -7.99
CA VAL A 152 -17.39 9.69 -9.05
C VAL A 152 -18.03 9.97 -10.40
N PRO A 153 -17.51 10.92 -11.21
CA PRO A 153 -18.01 11.16 -12.56
C PRO A 153 -17.68 9.97 -13.46
N LEU A 154 -18.68 9.38 -14.13
CA LEU A 154 -18.43 8.35 -15.16
C LEU A 154 -17.85 8.97 -16.43
N ARG A 155 -18.19 10.24 -16.68
CA ARG A 155 -17.63 11.06 -17.77
C ARG A 155 -17.19 12.41 -17.22
N LEU A 156 -15.98 12.82 -17.56
CA LEU A 156 -15.44 14.14 -17.25
C LEU A 156 -16.04 15.21 -18.17
N THR A 157 -15.95 16.46 -17.77
CA THR A 157 -16.41 17.62 -18.58
C THR A 157 -15.58 17.83 -19.84
N GLN A 158 -14.35 17.28 -19.89
CA GLN A 158 -13.43 17.34 -21.00
C GLN A 158 -12.89 15.95 -21.34
N PRO A 159 -12.62 15.65 -22.62
CA PRO A 159 -12.11 14.36 -23.05
C PRO A 159 -10.58 14.25 -22.84
N VAL A 160 -10.15 14.16 -21.57
CA VAL A 160 -8.73 14.07 -21.19
C VAL A 160 -8.39 12.67 -20.70
N ASP A 161 -7.14 12.27 -20.88
CA ASP A 161 -6.55 11.07 -20.31
C ASP A 161 -5.84 11.45 -19.00
N ILE A 162 -6.37 10.94 -17.87
CA ILE A 162 -5.89 11.33 -16.55
C ILE A 162 -6.00 10.18 -15.54
N ALA A 163 -4.99 10.07 -14.66
CA ALA A 163 -5.08 9.29 -13.43
C ALA A 163 -5.34 10.23 -12.24
N VAL A 164 -6.36 9.94 -11.43
CA VAL A 164 -6.79 10.81 -10.32
C VAL A 164 -6.74 10.02 -9.02
N ARG A 165 -6.04 10.56 -8.01
CA ARG A 165 -6.02 9.98 -6.66
C ARG A 165 -7.07 10.63 -5.79
N GLY A 166 -7.79 9.80 -5.03
CA GLY A 166 -8.79 10.26 -4.09
C GLY A 166 -8.93 9.31 -2.90
N GLU A 167 -9.71 9.76 -1.94
CA GLU A 167 -10.08 8.98 -0.76
C GLU A 167 -11.59 8.75 -0.77
N VAL A 168 -11.99 7.48 -0.77
CA VAL A 168 -13.37 7.06 -0.62
C VAL A 168 -13.71 7.00 0.86
N PHE A 169 -14.78 7.64 1.26
CA PHE A 169 -15.20 7.73 2.65
C PHE A 169 -16.72 7.57 2.81
N LEU A 170 -17.16 7.37 4.03
CA LEU A 170 -18.57 7.33 4.41
C LEU A 170 -18.87 8.43 5.43
N ARG A 171 -19.97 9.15 5.25
CA ARG A 171 -20.40 10.18 6.20
C ARG A 171 -20.86 9.55 7.51
N LYS A 172 -20.61 10.23 8.64
CA LYS A 172 -20.92 9.75 10.01
C LYS A 172 -22.39 9.35 10.15
N ALA A 173 -23.32 10.18 9.70
CA ALA A 173 -24.77 9.91 9.77
C ALA A 173 -25.15 8.64 8.98
N GLU A 174 -24.56 8.43 7.81
CA GLU A 174 -24.83 7.24 6.99
C GLU A 174 -24.21 5.98 7.61
N PHE A 175 -23.02 6.11 8.20
CA PHE A 175 -22.40 5.01 8.95
C PHE A 175 -23.32 4.57 10.10
N GLU A 176 -23.78 5.47 10.94
CA GLU A 176 -24.69 5.14 12.05
C GLU A 176 -25.97 4.49 11.57
N ARG A 177 -26.59 5.05 10.51
CA ARG A 177 -27.82 4.52 9.92
C ARG A 177 -27.68 3.08 9.40
N ILE A 178 -26.56 2.76 8.77
CA ILE A 178 -26.31 1.44 8.18
C ILE A 178 -25.81 0.48 9.24
N ASN A 179 -24.82 0.90 10.04
CA ASN A 179 -24.13 0.04 11.01
C ASN A 179 -25.05 -0.47 12.11
N SER A 180 -26.06 0.32 12.51
CA SER A 180 -27.08 -0.09 13.49
C SER A 180 -27.98 -1.25 13.03
N LYS A 181 -28.00 -1.56 11.73
CA LYS A 181 -28.83 -2.62 11.14
C LYS A 181 -28.04 -3.90 10.85
N LEU A 182 -26.72 -3.87 10.99
CA LEU A 182 -25.86 -5.01 10.71
C LEU A 182 -25.81 -5.97 11.91
N LEU A 183 -25.79 -7.28 11.63
CA LEU A 183 -25.59 -8.30 12.66
C LEU A 183 -24.18 -8.22 13.28
N GLU A 184 -23.19 -7.92 12.45
CA GLU A 184 -21.81 -7.67 12.86
C GLU A 184 -21.44 -6.22 12.48
N PRO A 185 -21.57 -5.27 13.41
CA PRO A 185 -21.27 -3.86 13.15
C PRO A 185 -19.79 -3.63 12.85
N TYR A 186 -19.49 -2.75 11.89
CA TYR A 186 -18.13 -2.28 11.64
C TYR A 186 -17.66 -1.34 12.74
N ALA A 187 -16.35 -1.29 12.96
CA ALA A 187 -15.74 -0.49 14.00
C ALA A 187 -15.84 1.02 13.76
N ASN A 188 -15.71 1.46 12.49
CA ASN A 188 -15.72 2.86 12.09
C ASN A 188 -16.14 3.02 10.63
N PRO A 189 -16.42 4.27 10.15
CA PRO A 189 -16.79 4.56 8.78
C PRO A 189 -15.78 4.07 7.74
N ARG A 190 -14.48 4.19 8.02
CA ARG A 190 -13.39 3.72 7.14
C ARG A 190 -13.48 2.22 6.88
N ASN A 191 -13.66 1.42 7.94
CA ASN A 191 -13.73 -0.04 7.80
C ASN A 191 -14.97 -0.47 7.02
N LEU A 192 -16.10 0.19 7.20
CA LEU A 192 -17.30 -0.06 6.40
C LEU A 192 -17.07 0.33 4.94
N ALA A 193 -16.46 1.49 4.66
CA ALA A 193 -16.15 1.91 3.30
C ALA A 193 -15.21 0.93 2.61
N ALA A 194 -14.09 0.55 3.26
CA ALA A 194 -13.14 -0.40 2.74
C ALA A 194 -13.73 -1.80 2.49
N GLY A 195 -14.57 -2.29 3.41
CA GLY A 195 -15.30 -3.55 3.25
C GLY A 195 -16.32 -3.49 2.12
N THR A 196 -16.98 -2.35 1.94
CA THR A 196 -17.99 -2.14 0.88
C THR A 196 -17.36 -2.13 -0.51
N ILE A 197 -16.24 -1.43 -0.71
CA ILE A 197 -15.54 -1.38 -2.00
C ILE A 197 -15.03 -2.76 -2.47
N ARG A 198 -14.84 -3.69 -1.54
CA ARG A 198 -14.36 -5.05 -1.82
C ARG A 198 -15.47 -6.10 -1.86
N ARG A 199 -16.73 -5.71 -1.96
CA ARG A 199 -17.84 -6.66 -2.14
C ARG A 199 -17.81 -7.24 -3.54
N ASN A 200 -18.12 -8.52 -3.65
CA ASN A 200 -18.13 -9.22 -4.95
C ASN A 200 -19.25 -8.73 -5.88
N LYS A 201 -20.33 -8.16 -5.31
CA LYS A 201 -21.47 -7.66 -6.06
C LYS A 201 -21.57 -6.15 -5.97
N SER A 202 -21.55 -5.47 -7.10
CA SER A 202 -21.68 -4.02 -7.18
C SER A 202 -23.07 -3.53 -6.70
N SER A 203 -24.12 -4.34 -6.83
CA SER A 203 -25.45 -4.06 -6.29
C SER A 203 -25.47 -3.95 -4.76
N GLU A 204 -24.63 -4.71 -4.06
CA GLU A 204 -24.47 -4.60 -2.61
C GLU A 204 -23.67 -3.33 -2.23
N THR A 205 -22.69 -2.97 -3.04
CA THR A 205 -21.91 -1.71 -2.88
C THR A 205 -22.81 -0.50 -3.05
N ALA A 206 -23.69 -0.51 -4.04
CA ALA A 206 -24.64 0.58 -4.32
C ALA A 206 -25.59 0.91 -3.15
N GLN A 207 -25.80 -0.02 -2.22
CA GLN A 207 -26.65 0.20 -1.04
C GLN A 207 -25.96 1.07 0.04
N VAL A 208 -24.65 1.32 -0.08
CA VAL A 208 -23.88 2.13 0.85
C VAL A 208 -23.50 3.44 0.15
N PRO A 209 -23.99 4.61 0.59
CA PRO A 209 -23.78 5.89 -0.08
C PRO A 209 -22.36 6.42 0.18
N LEU A 210 -21.37 5.78 -0.45
CA LEU A 210 -19.99 6.19 -0.40
C LEU A 210 -19.78 7.53 -1.13
N SER A 211 -18.81 8.31 -0.68
CA SER A 211 -18.38 9.56 -1.29
C SER A 211 -16.89 9.52 -1.56
N ILE A 212 -16.40 10.39 -2.47
CA ILE A 212 -14.96 10.56 -2.74
C ILE A 212 -14.60 12.03 -2.74
N TYR A 213 -13.45 12.38 -2.15
CA TYR A 213 -12.73 13.60 -2.45
C TYR A 213 -11.42 13.26 -3.14
N VAL A 214 -11.10 14.01 -4.19
CA VAL A 214 -9.85 13.84 -4.93
C VAL A 214 -8.86 14.94 -4.56
N TYR A 215 -7.58 14.57 -4.52
CA TYR A 215 -6.53 15.45 -4.01
C TYR A 215 -5.28 15.49 -4.90
N GLU A 216 -5.24 14.73 -6.00
CA GLU A 216 -4.09 14.72 -6.92
C GLU A 216 -4.51 14.20 -8.31
N GLY A 217 -3.99 14.83 -9.36
CA GLY A 217 -4.25 14.46 -10.75
C GLY A 217 -2.96 14.37 -11.55
N PHE A 218 -2.89 13.38 -12.45
CA PHE A 218 -1.75 13.11 -13.33
C PHE A 218 -2.27 12.96 -14.75
N TRP A 219 -2.08 14.00 -15.55
CA TRP A 219 -2.46 14.01 -16.96
C TRP A 219 -1.48 13.21 -17.80
N SER A 220 -1.95 12.46 -18.78
CA SER A 220 -1.10 11.74 -19.75
C SER A 220 -0.48 12.70 -20.74
N ASP A 221 -1.24 13.71 -21.16
CA ASP A 221 -0.73 14.81 -21.99
C ASP A 221 0.01 15.84 -21.13
N SER A 222 0.98 16.53 -21.72
CA SER A 222 1.70 17.60 -21.04
C SER A 222 0.78 18.81 -20.81
N VAL A 223 0.22 18.92 -19.61
CA VAL A 223 -0.46 20.13 -19.14
C VAL A 223 0.52 20.88 -18.24
N ASP A 224 0.75 22.14 -18.55
CA ASP A 224 1.73 22.97 -17.86
C ASP A 224 1.10 23.61 -16.60
N PHE A 225 0.99 22.83 -15.54
CA PHE A 225 0.65 23.34 -14.21
C PHE A 225 1.92 23.71 -13.46
N SER A 226 1.96 24.92 -12.91
CA SER A 226 3.04 25.35 -12.01
C SER A 226 2.77 24.96 -10.55
N ASP A 227 1.50 24.83 -10.18
CA ASP A 227 1.05 24.81 -8.80
C ASP A 227 0.01 23.71 -8.52
N HIS A 228 0.03 23.15 -7.31
CA HIS A 228 -0.94 22.18 -6.86
C HIS A 228 -2.37 22.73 -6.80
N ILE A 229 -2.55 23.98 -6.39
CA ILE A 229 -3.87 24.63 -6.38
C ILE A 229 -4.47 24.72 -7.80
N GLN A 230 -3.67 24.81 -8.85
CA GLN A 230 -4.15 24.73 -10.25
C GLN A 230 -4.64 23.32 -10.58
N ILE A 231 -3.95 22.27 -10.11
CA ILE A 231 -4.41 20.88 -10.23
C ILE A 231 -5.76 20.70 -9.56
N LEU A 232 -5.93 21.17 -8.31
CA LEU A 232 -7.20 21.07 -7.58
C LEU A 232 -8.32 21.82 -8.30
N SER A 233 -8.03 23.01 -8.84
CA SER A 233 -8.96 23.78 -9.65
C SER A 233 -9.36 23.05 -10.94
N ALA A 234 -8.40 22.47 -11.64
CA ALA A 234 -8.66 21.69 -12.86
C ALA A 234 -9.50 20.43 -12.54
N LEU A 235 -9.20 19.70 -11.47
CA LEU A 235 -10.00 18.55 -11.02
C LEU A 235 -11.45 18.95 -10.72
N LYS A 236 -11.65 20.07 -10.00
CA LYS A 236 -12.99 20.64 -9.77
C LYS A 236 -13.69 20.98 -11.08
N GLY A 237 -12.96 21.59 -12.03
CA GLY A 237 -13.44 21.88 -13.39
C GLY A 237 -13.85 20.63 -14.18
N LEU A 238 -13.12 19.52 -14.01
CA LEU A 238 -13.44 18.24 -14.65
C LEU A 238 -14.65 17.52 -14.04
N GLY A 239 -15.16 17.99 -12.89
CA GLY A 239 -16.38 17.47 -12.26
C GLY A 239 -16.15 16.70 -10.97
N PHE A 240 -14.95 16.67 -10.44
CA PHE A 240 -14.65 16.04 -9.17
C PHE A 240 -15.00 16.92 -7.97
N ALA A 241 -15.27 16.28 -6.83
CA ALA A 241 -15.28 16.92 -5.52
C ALA A 241 -13.85 16.93 -4.96
N VAL A 242 -13.39 18.11 -4.55
CA VAL A 242 -12.12 18.32 -3.83
C VAL A 242 -12.42 18.70 -2.38
N ASP A 243 -11.40 18.69 -1.51
CA ASP A 243 -11.54 19.12 -0.11
C ASP A 243 -12.18 20.53 -0.02
N PRO A 244 -13.37 20.66 0.61
CA PRO A 244 -14.03 21.95 0.76
C PRO A 244 -13.38 22.86 1.81
N ASN A 245 -12.55 22.31 2.70
CA ASN A 245 -11.94 23.00 3.84
C ASN A 245 -10.45 23.29 3.63
N LEU A 246 -10.02 23.39 2.37
CA LEU A 246 -8.65 23.71 1.99
C LEU A 246 -8.11 24.95 2.70
N SER A 247 -6.86 24.93 3.18
CA SER A 247 -6.13 26.11 3.62
C SER A 247 -4.87 26.32 2.79
N PHE A 248 -4.56 27.58 2.48
CA PHE A 248 -3.43 27.97 1.63
C PHE A 248 -2.57 29.04 2.30
N PHE A 249 -1.27 28.81 2.35
CA PHE A 249 -0.30 29.62 3.07
C PHE A 249 0.82 30.06 2.14
N CYS A 250 1.06 31.40 2.12
CA CYS A 250 2.15 32.04 1.43
C CYS A 250 2.99 32.85 2.43
N ARG A 251 3.99 33.59 1.94
CA ARG A 251 4.77 34.50 2.75
C ARG A 251 3.88 35.59 3.39
N THR A 252 2.86 36.03 2.67
CA THR A 252 1.84 36.97 3.17
C THR A 252 0.44 36.43 2.92
N LYS A 253 -0.50 36.83 3.77
CA LYS A 253 -1.91 36.44 3.65
C LYS A 253 -2.56 36.99 2.37
N GLU A 254 -2.17 38.19 1.97
CA GLU A 254 -2.68 38.86 0.77
C GLU A 254 -2.28 38.11 -0.49
N ASP A 255 -1.06 37.59 -0.54
CA ASP A 255 -0.58 36.78 -1.67
C ASP A 255 -1.35 35.43 -1.72
N ALA A 256 -1.54 34.79 -0.57
CA ALA A 256 -2.35 33.58 -0.48
C ALA A 256 -3.79 33.80 -0.98
N GLN A 257 -4.43 34.88 -0.56
CA GLN A 257 -5.79 35.24 -1.00
C GLN A 257 -5.86 35.48 -2.51
N ARG A 258 -4.88 36.24 -3.07
CA ARG A 258 -4.81 36.52 -4.50
C ARG A 258 -4.67 35.23 -5.33
N ARG A 259 -3.69 34.39 -4.99
CA ARG A 259 -3.42 33.15 -5.72
C ARG A 259 -4.57 32.15 -5.66
N LEU A 260 -5.19 31.99 -4.48
CA LEU A 260 -6.33 31.08 -4.32
C LEU A 260 -7.54 31.56 -5.13
N LYS A 261 -7.78 32.88 -5.18
CA LYS A 261 -8.84 33.49 -6.02
C LYS A 261 -8.55 33.31 -7.51
N GLU A 262 -7.31 33.49 -7.95
CA GLU A 262 -6.89 33.26 -9.32
C GLU A 262 -7.10 31.78 -9.74
N ALA A 263 -6.88 30.85 -8.82
CA ALA A 263 -7.18 29.42 -9.01
C ALA A 263 -8.69 29.08 -8.94
N SER A 264 -9.56 30.04 -8.68
CA SER A 264 -11.02 29.82 -8.51
C SER A 264 -11.36 28.78 -7.43
N LEU A 265 -10.55 28.74 -6.37
CA LEU A 265 -10.75 27.92 -5.20
C LEU A 265 -11.17 28.76 -4.00
N GLU A 266 -11.96 28.15 -3.11
CA GLU A 266 -12.34 28.71 -1.81
C GLU A 266 -11.52 28.00 -0.73
N GLY A 267 -11.16 28.71 0.33
CA GLY A 267 -10.42 28.16 1.43
C GLY A 267 -9.89 29.21 2.40
N ARG A 268 -9.32 28.77 3.50
CA ARG A 268 -8.64 29.64 4.45
C ARG A 268 -7.31 30.12 3.84
N CYS A 269 -6.97 31.38 4.04
CA CYS A 269 -5.69 31.94 3.62
C CYS A 269 -4.92 32.52 4.81
N GLY A 270 -3.60 32.32 4.81
CA GLY A 270 -2.72 32.83 5.87
C GLY A 270 -1.28 33.00 5.42
N SER A 271 -0.47 33.57 6.33
CA SER A 271 0.97 33.51 6.31
C SER A 271 1.46 32.19 6.92
N PHE A 272 2.78 31.92 6.87
CA PHE A 272 3.34 30.70 7.50
C PHE A 272 3.17 30.71 9.03
N ASP A 273 3.13 31.88 9.65
CA ASP A 273 2.93 32.05 11.09
C ASP A 273 1.49 31.68 11.52
N ASP A 274 0.55 31.66 10.57
CA ASP A 274 -0.85 31.29 10.83
C ASP A 274 -1.09 29.77 10.79
N ILE A 275 -0.10 28.95 10.38
CA ILE A 275 -0.25 27.49 10.24
C ILE A 275 -0.58 26.81 11.59
N PRO A 276 0.09 27.12 12.72
CA PRO A 276 -0.27 26.53 14.02
C PRO A 276 -1.72 26.84 14.44
N ALA A 277 -2.16 28.07 14.22
CA ALA A 277 -3.53 28.48 14.51
C ALA A 277 -4.54 27.75 13.63
N ALA A 278 -4.22 27.50 12.36
CA ALA A 278 -5.05 26.70 11.46
C ALA A 278 -5.12 25.23 11.92
N ILE A 279 -4.00 24.61 12.30
CA ILE A 279 -3.95 23.25 12.84
C ILE A 279 -4.80 23.13 14.11
N ALA A 280 -4.68 24.10 15.04
CA ALA A 280 -5.48 24.13 16.26
C ALA A 280 -6.98 24.23 15.98
N ASP A 281 -7.38 25.05 15.00
CA ASP A 281 -8.77 25.21 14.60
C ASP A 281 -9.36 23.92 13.99
N TYR A 282 -8.63 23.28 13.07
CA TYR A 282 -9.03 21.95 12.54
C TYR A 282 -9.15 20.91 13.66
N THR A 283 -8.22 20.91 14.60
CA THR A 283 -8.25 20.01 15.77
C THR A 283 -9.50 20.24 16.62
N GLY A 284 -9.89 21.50 16.82
CA GLY A 284 -11.08 21.86 17.59
C GLY A 284 -12.40 21.54 16.89
N THR A 285 -12.44 21.69 15.56
CA THR A 285 -13.69 21.55 14.76
C THR A 285 -13.87 20.19 14.13
N ARG A 286 -12.87 19.28 14.18
CA ARG A 286 -12.92 17.95 13.55
C ARG A 286 -14.13 17.11 13.96
N ALA A 287 -14.63 17.27 15.18
CA ALA A 287 -15.78 16.53 15.68
C ALA A 287 -17.08 16.90 14.94
N ASP A 288 -17.19 18.15 14.49
CA ASP A 288 -18.36 18.71 13.82
C ASP A 288 -18.42 18.37 12.32
N LEU A 289 -17.31 17.87 11.75
CA LEU A 289 -17.27 17.45 10.35
C LEU A 289 -18.23 16.28 10.09
N PRO A 290 -18.91 16.25 8.94
CA PRO A 290 -19.84 15.16 8.58
C PRO A 290 -19.13 13.85 8.23
N TYR A 291 -17.81 13.81 8.23
CA TYR A 291 -16.94 12.65 7.98
C TYR A 291 -15.78 12.64 8.99
N GLU A 292 -15.00 11.56 9.01
CA GLU A 292 -13.85 11.44 9.88
C GLU A 292 -12.56 11.85 9.18
N ILE A 293 -11.69 12.54 9.91
CA ILE A 293 -10.33 12.88 9.52
C ILE A 293 -9.35 12.40 10.60
N ASP A 294 -8.21 11.82 10.19
CA ASP A 294 -7.17 11.31 11.10
C ASP A 294 -5.97 12.26 11.23
N GLY A 295 -6.05 13.42 10.59
CA GLY A 295 -5.00 14.43 10.57
C GLY A 295 -5.21 15.48 9.49
N LEU A 296 -4.10 16.11 9.12
CA LEU A 296 -4.01 17.08 8.02
C LEU A 296 -2.82 16.71 7.13
N VAL A 297 -2.82 17.15 5.88
CA VAL A 297 -1.69 16.97 4.97
C VAL A 297 -1.17 18.32 4.53
N VAL A 298 0.09 18.61 4.87
CA VAL A 298 0.80 19.79 4.39
C VAL A 298 1.59 19.42 3.14
N LYS A 299 1.39 20.15 2.05
CA LYS A 299 2.03 19.91 0.75
C LYS A 299 2.72 21.18 0.26
N VAL A 300 3.91 21.04 -0.29
CA VAL A 300 4.52 22.11 -1.10
C VAL A 300 3.63 22.35 -2.31
N ASN A 301 3.29 23.59 -2.60
CA ASN A 301 2.38 23.93 -3.71
C ASN A 301 3.07 23.88 -5.07
N GLU A 302 4.31 24.37 -5.18
CA GLU A 302 5.08 24.48 -6.42
C GLU A 302 5.51 23.11 -6.94
N LEU A 303 5.06 22.73 -8.15
CA LEU A 303 5.29 21.41 -8.74
C LEU A 303 6.75 21.17 -9.11
N SER A 304 7.45 22.19 -9.61
CA SER A 304 8.89 22.10 -9.90
C SER A 304 9.70 21.78 -8.65
N THR A 305 9.35 22.38 -7.50
CA THR A 305 9.99 22.10 -6.22
C THR A 305 9.67 20.67 -5.73
N ARG A 306 8.47 20.14 -5.97
CA ARG A 306 8.16 18.74 -5.66
C ARG A 306 9.05 17.77 -6.42
N GLU A 307 9.32 18.04 -7.69
CA GLU A 307 10.24 17.23 -8.50
C GLU A 307 11.67 17.30 -7.98
N GLU A 308 12.13 18.49 -7.55
CA GLU A 308 13.46 18.68 -6.96
C GLU A 308 13.63 17.94 -5.64
N LEU A 309 12.66 18.02 -4.73
CA LEU A 309 12.65 17.32 -3.45
C LEU A 309 12.57 15.80 -3.63
N GLY A 310 11.80 15.35 -4.63
CA GLY A 310 11.66 13.96 -4.99
C GLY A 310 11.00 13.11 -3.88
N TYR A 311 11.39 11.83 -3.86
CA TYR A 311 10.79 10.81 -3.00
C TYR A 311 11.87 10.07 -2.19
N THR A 312 11.48 9.51 -1.07
CA THR A 312 12.21 8.41 -0.41
C THR A 312 11.71 7.08 -0.97
N GLY A 313 12.24 5.95 -0.50
CA GLY A 313 11.68 4.63 -0.86
C GLY A 313 10.23 4.40 -0.41
N HIS A 314 9.68 5.26 0.46
CA HIS A 314 8.37 5.03 1.09
C HIS A 314 7.42 6.22 1.04
N HIS A 315 7.93 7.46 0.94
CA HIS A 315 7.10 8.67 0.98
C HIS A 315 7.71 9.82 0.18
N PRO A 316 6.88 10.79 -0.30
CA PRO A 316 7.35 12.01 -0.92
C PRO A 316 8.01 12.91 0.13
N ARG A 317 9.02 13.69 -0.27
CA ARG A 317 9.68 14.66 0.62
C ARG A 317 8.98 16.02 0.63
N TRP A 318 8.06 16.24 -0.30
CA TRP A 318 7.32 17.47 -0.51
C TRP A 318 5.95 17.50 0.19
N ALA A 319 5.62 16.43 0.93
CA ALA A 319 4.39 16.36 1.72
C ALA A 319 4.64 15.67 3.06
N ILE A 320 3.93 16.12 4.09
CA ILE A 320 3.95 15.56 5.44
C ILE A 320 2.54 15.52 6.01
N ALA A 321 2.21 14.46 6.75
CA ALA A 321 0.94 14.32 7.44
C ALA A 321 1.10 14.76 8.90
N TYR A 322 0.36 15.78 9.32
CA TYR A 322 0.13 16.08 10.74
C TYR A 322 -0.92 15.11 11.27
N LYS A 323 -0.58 14.34 12.27
CA LYS A 323 -1.50 13.40 12.92
C LYS A 323 -2.08 14.03 14.18
N PHE A 324 -3.39 14.04 14.31
CA PHE A 324 -4.05 14.43 15.55
C PHE A 324 -3.66 13.49 16.68
N GLU A 325 -3.67 14.00 17.90
CA GLU A 325 -3.54 13.16 19.08
C GLU A 325 -4.63 12.10 19.07
N ALA A 326 -4.21 10.84 19.24
CA ALA A 326 -5.14 9.73 19.29
C ALA A 326 -6.06 9.87 20.52
N PRO A 327 -7.37 9.61 20.39
CA PRO A 327 -8.25 9.54 21.53
C PRO A 327 -7.70 8.59 22.59
N GLN A 328 -7.75 8.98 23.84
CA GLN A 328 -7.38 8.14 24.97
C GLN A 328 -8.63 7.63 25.69
N ALA A 329 -8.52 6.42 26.23
CA ALA A 329 -9.53 5.86 27.12
C ALA A 329 -8.85 5.34 28.39
N GLN A 330 -9.60 5.28 29.49
CA GLN A 330 -9.13 4.70 30.73
C GLN A 330 -9.68 3.29 30.88
N THR A 331 -8.82 2.38 31.36
CA THR A 331 -9.20 0.98 31.57
C THR A 331 -8.34 0.35 32.65
N GLN A 332 -8.80 -0.77 33.21
CA GLN A 332 -8.08 -1.53 34.23
C GLN A 332 -7.36 -2.72 33.62
N VAL A 333 -6.12 -2.96 34.03
CA VAL A 333 -5.33 -4.15 33.68
C VAL A 333 -5.83 -5.32 34.54
N LEU A 334 -6.45 -6.30 33.90
CA LEU A 334 -7.01 -7.48 34.56
C LEU A 334 -5.95 -8.56 34.80
N ASP A 335 -5.01 -8.68 33.85
CA ASP A 335 -3.94 -9.68 33.89
C ASP A 335 -2.85 -9.33 32.87
N ILE A 336 -1.64 -9.92 33.04
CA ILE A 336 -0.55 -9.80 32.07
C ILE A 336 -0.04 -11.18 31.73
N ASP A 337 -0.36 -11.63 30.52
CA ASP A 337 0.08 -12.88 29.93
C ASP A 337 1.35 -12.69 29.10
N VAL A 338 2.01 -13.77 28.72
CA VAL A 338 3.14 -13.74 27.78
C VAL A 338 2.87 -14.63 26.57
N GLN A 339 3.23 -14.11 25.39
CA GLN A 339 3.15 -14.84 24.13
C GLN A 339 4.53 -15.24 23.64
N VAL A 340 4.65 -16.43 23.09
CA VAL A 340 5.89 -16.96 22.50
C VAL A 340 5.81 -16.83 20.98
N GLY A 341 6.65 -15.98 20.41
CA GLY A 341 6.73 -15.79 18.96
C GLY A 341 7.50 -16.93 18.25
N ARG A 342 7.46 -16.94 16.93
CA ARG A 342 8.13 -17.95 16.07
C ARG A 342 9.64 -18.03 16.25
N THR A 343 10.27 -16.97 16.71
CA THR A 343 11.72 -16.89 16.99
C THR A 343 12.06 -17.16 18.46
N GLY A 344 11.08 -17.60 19.24
CA GLY A 344 11.21 -17.77 20.68
C GLY A 344 11.07 -16.48 21.49
N ARG A 345 10.92 -15.30 20.86
CA ARG A 345 10.72 -14.02 21.58
C ARG A 345 9.50 -14.09 22.45
N ILE A 346 9.66 -13.72 23.73
CA ILE A 346 8.57 -13.63 24.72
C ILE A 346 8.09 -12.17 24.74
N THR A 347 6.80 -11.98 24.49
CA THR A 347 6.19 -10.64 24.47
C THR A 347 5.08 -10.59 25.52
N PRO A 348 5.17 -9.67 26.52
CA PRO A 348 4.12 -9.48 27.51
C PRO A 348 2.91 -8.79 26.87
N MET A 349 1.72 -9.24 27.25
CA MET A 349 0.42 -8.77 26.77
C MET A 349 -0.49 -8.45 27.96
N ALA A 350 -0.92 -7.20 28.10
CA ALA A 350 -1.93 -6.84 29.08
C ALA A 350 -3.32 -7.25 28.59
N ARG A 351 -4.03 -8.05 29.41
CA ARG A 351 -5.48 -8.21 29.28
C ARG A 351 -6.15 -7.10 30.09
N ILE A 352 -6.99 -6.33 29.44
CA ILE A 352 -7.68 -5.19 30.03
C ILE A 352 -9.19 -5.43 30.09
N LYS A 353 -9.85 -4.68 30.96
CA LYS A 353 -11.31 -4.58 30.92
C LYS A 353 -11.73 -4.07 29.54
N GLU A 354 -12.69 -4.76 28.91
CA GLU A 354 -13.16 -4.38 27.57
C GLU A 354 -13.47 -2.91 27.48
N THR A 355 -12.75 -2.21 26.63
CA THR A 355 -12.83 -0.75 26.49
C THR A 355 -12.97 -0.36 25.05
N ARG A 356 -13.97 0.48 24.79
CA ARG A 356 -14.21 1.00 23.45
C ARG A 356 -13.25 2.19 23.19
N LEU A 357 -12.48 2.10 22.09
CA LEU A 357 -11.51 3.11 21.71
C LEU A 357 -11.47 3.24 20.19
N SER A 358 -11.73 4.45 19.66
CA SER A 358 -11.75 4.73 18.21
C SER A 358 -12.51 3.64 17.42
N GLY A 359 -13.76 3.37 17.83
CA GLY A 359 -14.67 2.43 17.17
C GLY A 359 -14.35 0.94 17.34
N SER A 360 -13.26 0.55 18.00
CA SER A 360 -12.91 -0.85 18.27
C SER A 360 -13.03 -1.17 19.75
N THR A 361 -13.38 -2.41 20.07
CA THR A 361 -13.33 -2.92 21.44
C THR A 361 -11.97 -3.56 21.70
N ILE A 362 -11.19 -2.97 22.62
CA ILE A 362 -9.86 -3.44 22.98
C ILE A 362 -9.98 -4.36 24.19
N LYS A 363 -9.32 -5.53 24.13
CA LYS A 363 -9.23 -6.52 25.20
C LYS A 363 -7.79 -6.84 25.57
N ASN A 364 -6.87 -6.75 24.60
CA ASN A 364 -5.47 -7.10 24.76
C ASN A 364 -4.59 -5.99 24.19
N ILE A 365 -3.50 -5.67 24.89
CA ILE A 365 -2.54 -4.65 24.50
C ILE A 365 -1.13 -5.21 24.66
N THR A 366 -0.29 -5.06 23.62
CA THR A 366 1.11 -5.44 23.72
C THR A 366 1.86 -4.51 24.67
N LEU A 367 2.69 -5.10 25.52
CA LEU A 367 3.60 -4.37 26.41
C LEU A 367 5.05 -4.45 25.92
N HIS A 368 5.27 -4.85 24.68
CA HIS A 368 6.54 -4.90 23.95
C HIS A 368 7.61 -5.78 24.63
N ASN A 369 8.11 -5.39 25.81
CA ASN A 369 9.18 -6.07 26.57
C ASN A 369 9.10 -5.70 28.05
N GLN A 370 9.99 -6.28 28.88
CA GLN A 370 10.04 -6.00 30.31
C GLN A 370 10.44 -4.55 30.62
N ASP A 371 11.33 -3.97 29.82
CA ASP A 371 11.79 -2.59 30.04
C ASP A 371 10.64 -1.60 29.97
N TYR A 372 9.72 -1.79 28.99
CA TYR A 372 8.51 -0.97 28.85
C TYR A 372 7.55 -1.14 30.05
N VAL A 373 7.42 -2.36 30.58
CA VAL A 373 6.63 -2.61 31.80
C VAL A 373 7.26 -1.91 33.02
N ASN A 374 8.59 -1.93 33.10
CA ASN A 374 9.34 -1.26 34.17
C ASN A 374 9.25 0.27 34.07
N GLU A 375 9.35 0.82 32.86
CA GLU A 375 9.20 2.26 32.58
C GLU A 375 7.83 2.79 33.03
N LEU A 376 6.77 2.01 32.77
CA LEU A 376 5.42 2.32 33.23
C LEU A 376 5.18 1.96 34.72
N GLU A 377 6.09 1.22 35.33
CA GLU A 377 5.89 0.58 36.66
C GLU A 377 4.56 -0.19 36.73
N LEU A 378 4.16 -0.84 35.64
CA LEU A 378 2.84 -1.42 35.42
C LEU A 378 2.62 -2.69 36.28
N ALA A 379 1.51 -2.71 37.03
CA ALA A 379 1.07 -3.86 37.81
C ALA A 379 -0.33 -4.35 37.41
N ILE A 380 -0.62 -5.60 37.68
CA ILE A 380 -1.97 -6.14 37.55
C ILE A 380 -2.92 -5.44 38.52
N GLY A 381 -4.05 -4.95 38.03
CA GLY A 381 -5.02 -4.18 38.78
C GLY A 381 -4.92 -2.65 38.57
N ASP A 382 -3.81 -2.15 38.01
CA ASP A 382 -3.63 -0.73 37.75
C ASP A 382 -4.66 -0.20 36.75
N THR A 383 -5.09 1.06 36.93
CA THR A 383 -5.87 1.80 35.95
C THR A 383 -4.93 2.56 35.02
N VAL A 384 -5.08 2.37 33.72
CA VAL A 384 -4.17 2.89 32.70
C VAL A 384 -4.89 3.74 31.66
N ALA A 385 -4.19 4.74 31.11
CA ALA A 385 -4.57 5.41 29.88
C ALA A 385 -4.11 4.58 28.68
N ILE A 386 -5.00 4.35 27.76
CA ILE A 386 -4.72 3.64 26.51
C ILE A 386 -5.03 4.50 25.31
N SER A 387 -4.23 4.38 24.25
CA SER A 387 -4.45 5.01 22.96
C SER A 387 -4.24 4.00 21.83
N LYS A 388 -4.55 4.38 20.59
CA LYS A 388 -4.15 3.62 19.38
C LYS A 388 -3.02 4.35 18.69
N ARG A 389 -1.81 3.82 18.75
CA ARG A 389 -0.67 4.36 18.01
C ARG A 389 -0.85 4.10 16.51
N GLY A 390 -0.80 5.19 15.71
CA GLY A 390 -1.05 5.13 14.27
C GLY A 390 -2.47 4.68 13.89
N ASP A 391 -3.45 4.94 14.76
CA ASP A 391 -4.87 4.55 14.64
C ASP A 391 -5.15 3.05 14.52
N VAL A 392 -4.14 2.20 14.72
CA VAL A 392 -4.24 0.74 14.54
C VAL A 392 -3.87 -0.02 15.79
N ILE A 393 -2.71 0.24 16.40
CA ILE A 393 -2.13 -0.60 17.44
C ILE A 393 -2.43 -0.02 18.83
N PRO A 394 -3.21 -0.72 19.69
CA PRO A 394 -3.43 -0.28 21.05
C PRO A 394 -2.13 -0.28 21.86
N ALA A 395 -1.91 0.78 22.64
CA ALA A 395 -0.78 0.95 23.54
C ALA A 395 -1.25 1.44 24.91
N VAL A 396 -0.54 1.08 25.98
CA VAL A 396 -0.67 1.69 27.29
C VAL A 396 0.21 2.95 27.29
N GLU A 397 -0.35 4.12 27.54
CA GLU A 397 0.41 5.37 27.51
C GLU A 397 0.97 5.73 28.89
N SER A 398 0.18 5.52 29.93
CA SER A 398 0.57 5.80 31.32
C SER A 398 -0.29 5.04 32.32
N VAL A 399 0.21 4.88 33.52
CA VAL A 399 -0.58 4.43 34.67
C VAL A 399 -1.21 5.68 35.31
N ILE A 400 -2.54 5.68 35.40
CA ILE A 400 -3.32 6.78 35.99
C ILE A 400 -3.46 6.59 37.52
N GLU A 401 -3.78 5.36 37.90
CA GLU A 401 -4.03 4.98 39.26
C GLU A 401 -3.43 3.61 39.56
N LYS A 402 -2.66 3.52 40.64
CA LYS A 402 -2.10 2.24 41.09
C LYS A 402 -3.17 1.40 41.76
N ASN A 403 -3.00 0.08 41.63
CA ASN A 403 -3.91 -0.86 42.24
C ASN A 403 -3.86 -0.78 43.78
N ASP A 404 -4.99 -1.04 44.41
CA ASP A 404 -5.14 -1.16 45.88
C ASP A 404 -4.98 -2.64 46.38
N LEU A 405 -4.63 -3.56 45.49
CA LEU A 405 -4.45 -4.97 45.78
C LEU A 405 -3.07 -5.32 46.35
N GLY A 406 -2.16 -4.35 46.39
CA GLY A 406 -0.78 -4.54 46.84
C GLY A 406 0.13 -5.19 45.76
N ASN A 407 -0.31 -5.28 44.53
CA ASN A 407 0.51 -5.79 43.44
C ASN A 407 1.63 -4.78 43.11
N THR A 408 2.82 -5.32 42.93
CA THR A 408 4.00 -4.56 42.47
C THR A 408 4.16 -4.68 40.97
N THR A 409 5.12 -3.92 40.40
CA THR A 409 5.47 -3.97 38.97
C THR A 409 5.62 -5.40 38.50
N TRP A 410 4.87 -5.76 37.47
CA TRP A 410 4.86 -7.10 36.90
C TRP A 410 6.24 -7.50 36.35
N GLN A 411 6.61 -8.77 36.55
CA GLN A 411 7.90 -9.30 36.14
C GLN A 411 7.74 -10.47 35.17
N MET A 412 8.60 -10.50 34.15
CA MET A 412 8.66 -11.60 33.18
C MET A 412 8.90 -12.93 33.89
N PRO A 413 8.16 -14.00 33.54
CA PRO A 413 8.43 -15.33 34.06
C PRO A 413 9.85 -15.80 33.72
N LYS A 414 10.46 -16.61 34.59
CA LYS A 414 11.78 -17.17 34.37
C LYS A 414 11.79 -18.32 33.34
N HIS A 415 10.63 -18.93 33.14
CA HIS A 415 10.46 -20.11 32.28
C HIS A 415 9.42 -19.86 31.18
N CYS A 416 9.63 -20.49 30.04
CA CYS A 416 8.68 -20.45 28.92
C CYS A 416 7.33 -21.04 29.33
N PRO A 417 6.20 -20.34 29.12
CA PRO A 417 4.88 -20.83 29.52
C PRO A 417 4.38 -22.05 28.72
N VAL A 418 5.06 -22.36 27.60
CA VAL A 418 4.64 -23.44 26.69
C VAL A 418 5.47 -24.70 26.86
N CYS A 419 6.80 -24.58 26.97
CA CYS A 419 7.70 -25.76 27.06
C CYS A 419 8.54 -25.81 28.35
N ASN A 420 8.34 -24.87 29.26
CA ASN A 420 9.03 -24.74 30.54
C ASN A 420 10.56 -24.62 30.49
N ALA A 421 11.16 -24.36 29.33
CA ALA A 421 12.58 -24.07 29.21
C ALA A 421 12.92 -22.73 29.91
N GLU A 422 14.09 -22.64 30.56
CA GLU A 422 14.56 -21.41 31.17
C GLU A 422 14.77 -20.34 30.09
N LEU A 423 14.25 -19.11 30.30
CA LEU A 423 14.34 -18.04 29.35
C LEU A 423 15.74 -17.40 29.37
N VAL A 424 16.24 -17.00 28.18
CA VAL A 424 17.48 -16.26 28.02
C VAL A 424 17.19 -14.81 27.63
N VAL A 425 17.97 -13.88 28.17
CA VAL A 425 17.86 -12.45 27.87
C VAL A 425 18.85 -12.08 26.77
N ARG A 426 18.38 -11.41 25.72
CA ARG A 426 19.20 -10.87 24.64
C ARG A 426 18.76 -9.42 24.36
N GLY A 427 19.61 -8.45 24.74
CA GLY A 427 19.22 -7.04 24.73
C GLY A 427 17.98 -6.80 25.61
N ALA A 428 17.02 -6.07 25.12
CA ALA A 428 15.77 -5.73 25.84
C ALA A 428 14.73 -6.88 25.84
N HIS A 429 15.03 -8.06 25.29
CA HIS A 429 14.02 -9.10 25.05
C HIS A 429 14.40 -10.43 25.71
N HIS A 430 13.35 -11.14 26.16
CA HIS A 430 13.45 -12.52 26.65
C HIS A 430 13.16 -13.50 25.52
N PHE A 431 13.83 -14.64 25.52
CA PHE A 431 13.67 -15.68 24.50
C PHE A 431 13.59 -17.06 25.12
N CYS A 432 12.71 -17.89 24.57
CA CYS A 432 12.73 -19.33 24.79
C CYS A 432 13.82 -19.95 23.89
N PRO A 433 14.88 -20.57 24.46
CA PRO A 433 15.96 -21.14 23.66
C PRO A 433 15.61 -22.50 23.04
N ASN A 434 14.49 -23.10 23.42
CA ASN A 434 14.06 -24.41 22.91
C ASN A 434 13.44 -24.27 21.51
N HIS A 435 14.19 -24.69 20.49
CA HIS A 435 13.73 -24.65 19.09
C HIS A 435 12.54 -25.58 18.83
N ASP A 436 12.36 -26.66 19.62
CA ASP A 436 11.24 -27.57 19.53
C ASP A 436 10.03 -27.11 20.36
N CYS A 437 10.08 -25.90 20.90
CA CYS A 437 8.93 -25.34 21.59
C CYS A 437 7.69 -25.36 20.69
N PRO A 438 6.55 -25.95 21.12
CA PRO A 438 5.34 -26.04 20.31
C PRO A 438 4.88 -24.70 19.69
N ALA A 439 5.01 -23.61 20.44
CA ALA A 439 4.68 -22.27 19.93
C ALA A 439 5.62 -21.82 18.81
N GLN A 440 6.91 -22.10 18.92
CA GLN A 440 7.89 -21.76 17.90
C GLN A 440 7.68 -22.59 16.63
N VAL A 441 7.47 -23.90 16.78
CA VAL A 441 7.21 -24.79 15.64
C VAL A 441 5.95 -24.38 14.90
N LYS A 442 4.82 -24.23 15.61
CA LYS A 442 3.56 -23.75 15.01
C LYS A 442 3.74 -22.39 14.32
N GLY A 443 4.48 -21.47 14.95
CA GLY A 443 4.76 -20.15 14.42
C GLY A 443 5.61 -20.17 13.16
N ARG A 444 6.65 -21.03 13.06
CA ARG A 444 7.48 -21.19 11.85
C ARG A 444 6.69 -21.79 10.70
N LEU A 445 5.90 -22.82 10.95
CA LEU A 445 5.02 -23.44 9.95
C LEU A 445 3.99 -22.45 9.40
N ALA A 446 3.32 -21.70 10.27
CA ALA A 446 2.35 -20.69 9.87
C ALA A 446 3.00 -19.55 9.08
N PHE A 447 4.19 -19.11 9.46
CA PHE A 447 4.97 -18.10 8.73
C PHE A 447 5.36 -18.60 7.34
N PHE A 448 5.86 -19.82 7.22
CA PHE A 448 6.23 -20.42 5.94
C PHE A 448 5.06 -20.42 4.96
N CYS A 449 3.86 -20.78 5.42
CA CYS A 449 2.66 -20.85 4.58
C CYS A 449 2.02 -19.50 4.27
N ALA A 450 2.43 -18.41 4.96
CA ALA A 450 1.74 -17.12 4.91
C ALA A 450 1.89 -16.42 3.54
N LYS A 451 1.00 -15.43 3.30
CA LYS A 451 1.06 -14.53 2.15
C LYS A 451 2.36 -13.70 2.19
N GLY A 452 3.08 -13.67 1.08
CA GLY A 452 4.39 -12.99 0.99
C GLY A 452 5.59 -13.91 1.26
N GLN A 453 5.35 -15.16 1.67
CA GLN A 453 6.28 -16.28 1.73
C GLN A 453 5.88 -17.32 0.67
N MET A 454 5.45 -18.50 1.06
CA MET A 454 5.02 -19.55 0.10
C MET A 454 3.57 -19.41 -0.36
N ASP A 455 2.76 -18.58 0.29
CA ASP A 455 1.35 -18.28 -0.02
C ASP A 455 0.49 -19.54 -0.23
N ILE A 456 0.51 -20.43 0.76
CA ILE A 456 -0.21 -21.71 0.68
C ILE A 456 -1.61 -21.53 1.25
N GLU A 457 -2.57 -21.32 0.37
CA GLU A 457 -3.96 -21.08 0.73
C GLU A 457 -4.56 -22.26 1.52
N GLY A 458 -5.31 -21.93 2.57
CA GLY A 458 -5.92 -22.94 3.46
C GLY A 458 -5.02 -23.41 4.62
N LEU A 459 -3.70 -23.17 4.58
CA LEU A 459 -2.76 -23.48 5.65
C LEU A 459 -2.48 -22.27 6.57
N GLY A 460 -3.54 -21.61 7.03
CA GLY A 460 -3.44 -20.53 8.02
C GLY A 460 -3.13 -21.04 9.45
N PRO A 461 -2.89 -20.12 10.42
CA PRO A 461 -2.48 -20.46 11.79
C PRO A 461 -3.36 -21.53 12.49
N LYS A 462 -4.69 -21.45 12.33
CA LYS A 462 -5.61 -22.43 12.91
C LYS A 462 -5.48 -23.82 12.29
N THR A 463 -5.31 -23.91 10.97
CA THR A 463 -5.10 -25.20 10.28
C THR A 463 -3.75 -25.81 10.69
N ILE A 464 -2.69 -24.99 10.77
CA ILE A 464 -1.37 -25.42 11.25
C ILE A 464 -1.44 -25.92 12.69
N GLU A 465 -2.16 -25.24 13.56
CA GLU A 465 -2.39 -25.68 14.93
C GLU A 465 -3.08 -27.05 14.97
N THR A 466 -4.13 -27.23 14.17
CA THR A 466 -4.83 -28.53 14.05
C THR A 466 -3.88 -29.64 13.56
N LEU A 467 -3.07 -29.38 12.54
CA LEU A 467 -2.08 -30.33 12.02
C LEU A 467 -1.05 -30.72 13.09
N TYR A 468 -0.53 -29.73 13.81
CA TYR A 468 0.47 -29.95 14.86
C TYR A 468 -0.09 -30.73 16.05
N GLU A 469 -1.26 -30.36 16.56
CA GLU A 469 -1.89 -30.98 17.75
C GLU A 469 -2.32 -32.43 17.51
N ASN A 470 -2.70 -32.76 16.27
CA ASN A 470 -2.98 -34.16 15.89
C ASN A 470 -1.70 -34.95 15.52
N GLY A 471 -0.51 -34.36 15.67
CA GLY A 471 0.75 -35.03 15.38
C GLY A 471 0.96 -35.33 13.88
N PHE A 472 0.32 -34.59 13.00
CA PHE A 472 0.37 -34.80 11.57
C PHE A 472 1.56 -34.10 10.91
N VAL A 473 1.91 -32.91 11.40
CA VAL A 473 3.01 -32.09 10.85
C VAL A 473 3.75 -31.39 12.00
N ARG A 474 5.06 -31.55 12.03
CA ARG A 474 5.96 -30.92 13.01
C ARG A 474 7.12 -30.15 12.36
N SER A 475 7.36 -30.35 11.06
CA SER A 475 8.38 -29.66 10.29
C SER A 475 7.82 -29.14 8.97
N ILE A 476 8.57 -28.21 8.33
CA ILE A 476 8.20 -27.64 7.04
C ILE A 476 8.20 -28.73 5.94
N SER A 477 9.16 -29.65 5.98
CA SER A 477 9.25 -30.75 5.02
C SER A 477 8.06 -31.72 5.11
N GLU A 478 7.56 -31.98 6.32
CA GLU A 478 6.41 -32.83 6.51
C GLU A 478 5.12 -32.27 5.87
N LEU A 479 5.01 -30.95 5.66
CA LEU A 479 3.90 -30.35 4.92
C LEU A 479 3.78 -30.92 3.51
N TYR A 480 4.90 -31.14 2.82
CA TYR A 480 4.95 -31.59 1.43
C TYR A 480 4.78 -33.11 1.27
N SER A 481 4.94 -33.87 2.34
CA SER A 481 4.75 -35.32 2.38
C SER A 481 3.46 -35.77 3.06
N PHE A 482 2.73 -34.83 3.72
CA PHE A 482 1.53 -35.14 4.49
C PHE A 482 0.34 -35.54 3.60
N ASP A 483 -0.31 -36.65 3.93
CA ASP A 483 -1.58 -37.04 3.32
C ASP A 483 -2.75 -36.24 3.91
N PHE A 484 -3.14 -35.17 3.22
CA PHE A 484 -4.25 -34.31 3.62
C PHE A 484 -5.61 -35.01 3.70
N ASN A 485 -5.77 -36.22 3.13
CA ASN A 485 -7.00 -36.98 3.28
C ASN A 485 -7.28 -37.38 4.74
N ARG A 486 -6.24 -37.45 5.57
CA ARG A 486 -6.38 -37.72 7.03
C ARG A 486 -7.20 -36.64 7.75
N LEU A 487 -7.25 -35.42 7.20
CA LEU A 487 -8.08 -34.35 7.77
C LEU A 487 -9.58 -34.62 7.64
N LYS A 488 -10.02 -35.51 6.75
CA LYS A 488 -11.46 -35.87 6.62
C LYS A 488 -12.07 -36.39 7.89
N ALA A 489 -11.24 -36.97 8.79
CA ALA A 489 -11.67 -37.50 10.07
C ALA A 489 -11.87 -36.40 11.15
N LEU A 490 -11.46 -35.15 10.88
CA LEU A 490 -11.53 -34.06 11.83
C LEU A 490 -12.73 -33.14 11.57
N ASP A 491 -13.30 -32.60 12.66
CA ASP A 491 -14.38 -31.62 12.59
C ASP A 491 -13.94 -30.37 11.83
N GLY A 492 -14.80 -29.85 10.96
CA GLY A 492 -14.53 -28.69 10.11
C GLY A 492 -13.77 -28.99 8.81
N PHE A 493 -13.40 -30.25 8.54
CA PHE A 493 -12.78 -30.70 7.29
C PHE A 493 -13.62 -31.75 6.53
N GLY A 494 -14.58 -32.38 7.21
CA GLY A 494 -15.43 -33.45 6.67
C GLY A 494 -16.71 -33.02 5.95
N GLY A 495 -16.85 -31.72 5.61
CA GLY A 495 -18.03 -31.20 4.91
C GLY A 495 -18.19 -31.77 3.50
N THR A 496 -19.44 -31.76 3.01
CA THR A 496 -19.83 -32.19 1.67
C THR A 496 -18.85 -31.71 0.60
N GLU A 497 -18.19 -32.66 -0.10
CA GLU A 497 -17.37 -32.52 -1.30
C GLU A 497 -15.85 -32.39 -1.15
N GLY A 498 -15.25 -32.35 0.03
CA GLY A 498 -13.78 -32.33 0.16
C GLY A 498 -13.07 -31.12 -0.48
N LYS A 499 -13.79 -30.10 -0.93
CA LYS A 499 -13.27 -28.91 -1.65
C LYS A 499 -12.15 -28.19 -0.89
N LYS A 500 -12.28 -28.09 0.44
CA LYS A 500 -11.26 -27.44 1.28
C LYS A 500 -9.93 -28.21 1.27
N ILE A 501 -9.98 -29.52 1.34
CA ILE A 501 -8.79 -30.39 1.32
C ILE A 501 -8.15 -30.39 -0.05
N GLU A 502 -8.94 -30.49 -1.12
CA GLU A 502 -8.43 -30.41 -2.48
C GLU A 502 -7.81 -29.03 -2.77
N GLY A 503 -8.43 -27.93 -2.29
CA GLY A 503 -7.87 -26.60 -2.36
C GLY A 503 -6.48 -26.50 -1.71
N MET A 504 -6.32 -27.07 -0.48
CA MET A 504 -5.01 -27.10 0.20
C MET A 504 -3.97 -27.89 -0.59
N LYS A 505 -4.33 -29.06 -1.15
CA LYS A 505 -3.41 -29.86 -1.99
C LYS A 505 -2.98 -29.10 -3.23
N MET A 506 -3.92 -28.46 -3.92
CA MET A 506 -3.62 -27.64 -5.11
C MET A 506 -2.72 -26.46 -4.77
N ALA A 507 -2.98 -25.77 -3.62
CA ALA A 507 -2.16 -24.66 -3.16
C ALA A 507 -0.73 -25.12 -2.81
N LEU A 508 -0.60 -26.30 -2.18
CA LEU A 508 0.71 -26.88 -1.87
C LEU A 508 1.48 -27.25 -3.14
N GLU A 509 0.86 -27.90 -4.11
CA GLU A 509 1.51 -28.19 -5.40
C GLU A 509 1.87 -26.92 -6.17
N LYS A 510 1.02 -25.90 -6.15
CA LYS A 510 1.31 -24.58 -6.72
C LYS A 510 2.54 -23.96 -6.06
N SER A 511 2.69 -24.12 -4.73
CA SER A 511 3.80 -23.53 -3.97
C SER A 511 5.17 -24.08 -4.37
N ARG A 512 5.28 -25.27 -4.97
CA ARG A 512 6.54 -25.81 -5.51
C ARG A 512 7.13 -24.94 -6.64
N LYS A 513 6.27 -24.14 -7.30
CA LYS A 513 6.65 -23.21 -8.38
C LYS A 513 6.84 -21.78 -7.88
N THR A 514 6.73 -21.55 -6.57
CA THR A 514 6.95 -20.22 -5.96
C THR A 514 8.39 -19.76 -6.24
N PRO A 515 8.61 -18.49 -6.61
CA PRO A 515 9.94 -17.97 -6.93
C PRO A 515 10.93 -18.18 -5.79
N PHE A 516 12.18 -18.46 -6.14
CA PHE A 516 13.29 -18.70 -5.19
C PHE A 516 13.41 -17.62 -4.11
N ARG A 517 13.24 -16.35 -4.47
CA ARG A 517 13.26 -15.23 -3.51
C ARG A 517 12.21 -15.39 -2.42
N SER A 518 11.03 -15.87 -2.74
CA SER A 518 9.99 -16.15 -1.74
C SER A 518 10.35 -17.36 -0.85
N VAL A 519 10.99 -18.38 -1.41
CA VAL A 519 11.51 -19.52 -0.63
C VAL A 519 12.53 -19.03 0.39
N LEU A 520 13.47 -18.16 0.00
CA LEU A 520 14.46 -17.57 0.91
C LEU A 520 13.80 -16.80 2.06
N VAL A 521 12.80 -15.95 1.74
CA VAL A 521 12.05 -15.22 2.77
C VAL A 521 11.32 -16.18 3.70
N ALA A 522 10.77 -17.28 3.15
CA ALA A 522 9.99 -18.26 3.90
C ALA A 522 10.84 -19.09 4.89
N LEU A 523 12.16 -19.21 4.69
CA LEU A 523 13.07 -19.81 5.69
C LEU A 523 13.06 -19.06 7.02
N GLY A 524 12.70 -17.77 7.00
CA GLY A 524 12.51 -16.97 8.22
C GLY A 524 13.81 -16.63 8.96
N ILE A 525 14.93 -16.63 8.27
CA ILE A 525 16.24 -16.22 8.80
C ILE A 525 16.15 -14.77 9.30
N PRO A 526 16.66 -14.45 10.51
CA PRO A 526 16.64 -13.10 11.03
C PRO A 526 17.30 -12.09 10.08
N GLU A 527 16.72 -10.89 9.94
CA GLU A 527 17.16 -9.79 9.06
C GLU A 527 17.22 -10.15 7.55
N PHE A 528 16.91 -11.40 7.15
CA PHE A 528 16.85 -11.85 5.76
C PHE A 528 15.42 -11.81 5.21
N GLY A 529 14.77 -10.65 5.36
CA GLY A 529 13.44 -10.38 4.79
C GLY A 529 13.49 -10.02 3.30
N LYS A 530 12.35 -9.78 2.68
CA LYS A 530 12.19 -9.55 1.24
C LYS A 530 13.22 -8.57 0.66
N LYS A 531 13.42 -7.40 1.30
CA LYS A 531 14.36 -6.39 0.82
C LYS A 531 15.81 -6.89 0.81
N ALA A 532 16.25 -7.57 1.86
CA ALA A 532 17.60 -8.12 1.94
C ALA A 532 17.78 -9.25 0.92
N VAL A 533 16.78 -10.12 0.76
CA VAL A 533 16.78 -11.18 -0.26
C VAL A 533 16.91 -10.59 -1.66
N ASP A 534 16.14 -9.55 -1.99
CA ASP A 534 16.21 -8.89 -3.29
C ASP A 534 17.62 -8.33 -3.54
N LEU A 535 18.21 -7.59 -2.57
CA LEU A 535 19.55 -7.04 -2.69
C LEU A 535 20.62 -8.11 -2.88
N VAL A 536 20.55 -9.21 -2.15
CA VAL A 536 21.51 -10.32 -2.21
C VAL A 536 21.39 -11.08 -3.53
N CYS A 537 20.16 -11.37 -3.99
CA CYS A 537 19.93 -12.03 -5.29
C CYS A 537 20.36 -11.13 -6.46
N ASP A 538 20.09 -9.83 -6.41
CA ASP A 538 20.48 -8.86 -7.44
C ASP A 538 22.01 -8.67 -7.51
N ALA A 539 22.73 -8.86 -6.38
CA ALA A 539 24.18 -8.87 -6.33
C ALA A 539 24.83 -10.16 -6.91
N GLY A 540 24.01 -11.11 -7.37
CA GLY A 540 24.48 -12.32 -8.05
C GLY A 540 24.42 -13.59 -7.21
N TYR A 541 23.96 -13.53 -5.95
CA TYR A 541 23.73 -14.70 -5.10
C TYR A 541 22.31 -15.26 -5.31
N ASP A 542 22.04 -15.63 -6.55
CA ASP A 542 20.74 -15.96 -7.11
C ASP A 542 20.41 -17.47 -7.08
N SER A 543 21.16 -18.25 -6.31
CA SER A 543 20.90 -19.67 -6.06
C SER A 543 21.25 -20.10 -4.65
N MET A 544 20.57 -21.12 -4.15
CA MET A 544 20.83 -21.69 -2.83
C MET A 544 22.27 -22.17 -2.69
N ASP A 545 22.85 -22.76 -3.73
CA ASP A 545 24.22 -23.27 -3.69
C ASP A 545 25.24 -22.14 -3.54
N LYS A 546 25.03 -20.99 -4.19
CA LYS A 546 25.89 -19.81 -3.99
C LYS A 546 25.79 -19.27 -2.56
N LEU A 547 24.57 -19.19 -2.01
CA LEU A 547 24.35 -18.73 -0.64
C LEU A 547 24.97 -19.67 0.38
N LEU A 548 24.82 -20.97 0.18
CA LEU A 548 25.45 -21.97 1.04
C LEU A 548 26.98 -21.93 0.95
N SER A 549 27.53 -21.68 -0.23
CA SER A 549 29.00 -21.54 -0.41
C SER A 549 29.57 -20.35 0.36
N ILE A 550 28.88 -19.20 0.38
CA ILE A 550 29.28 -18.04 1.19
C ILE A 550 29.19 -18.37 2.67
N ALA A 551 28.10 -19.02 3.07
CA ALA A 551 27.89 -19.41 4.47
C ALA A 551 28.97 -20.41 4.95
N ASP A 552 29.30 -21.42 4.14
CA ASP A 552 30.37 -22.40 4.44
C ASP A 552 31.75 -21.76 4.62
N ASN A 553 32.00 -20.70 3.83
CA ASN A 553 33.28 -19.95 3.90
C ASN A 553 33.25 -18.84 4.96
N HIS A 554 32.14 -18.62 5.65
CA HIS A 554 31.91 -17.50 6.59
C HIS A 554 32.27 -16.14 5.97
N ASP A 555 31.96 -15.96 4.67
CA ASP A 555 32.32 -14.77 3.89
C ASP A 555 31.29 -13.63 4.14
N THR A 556 31.45 -12.99 5.30
CA THR A 556 30.63 -11.82 5.68
C THR A 556 30.98 -10.58 4.86
N GLU A 557 32.22 -10.46 4.38
CA GLU A 557 32.71 -9.29 3.63
C GLU A 557 32.00 -9.16 2.28
N SER A 558 31.79 -10.26 1.58
CA SER A 558 31.07 -10.28 0.30
C SER A 558 29.62 -9.81 0.45
N LEU A 559 28.93 -10.16 1.54
CA LEU A 559 27.56 -9.71 1.80
C LEU A 559 27.53 -8.25 2.28
N SER A 560 28.44 -7.83 3.16
CA SER A 560 28.46 -6.46 3.67
C SER A 560 28.91 -5.43 2.63
N ALA A 561 29.61 -5.86 1.57
CA ALA A 561 29.90 -5.02 0.40
C ALA A 561 28.65 -4.63 -0.41
N ILE A 562 27.54 -5.35 -0.23
CA ILE A 562 26.27 -5.06 -0.91
C ILE A 562 25.64 -3.81 -0.27
N ARG A 563 25.42 -2.77 -1.07
CA ARG A 563 24.82 -1.53 -0.58
C ARG A 563 23.44 -1.77 0.04
N GLY A 564 23.33 -1.57 1.36
CA GLY A 564 22.11 -1.79 2.13
C GLY A 564 22.12 -3.04 2.99
N ILE A 565 23.17 -3.82 2.95
CA ILE A 565 23.49 -4.92 3.88
C ILE A 565 24.65 -4.47 4.76
N GLY A 566 24.45 -4.36 6.06
CA GLY A 566 25.52 -4.05 7.02
C GLY A 566 26.11 -5.32 7.65
N ASP A 567 27.24 -5.17 8.35
CA ASP A 567 27.97 -6.30 8.98
C ASP A 567 27.09 -7.16 9.91
N VAL A 568 26.21 -6.51 10.68
CA VAL A 568 25.28 -7.22 11.59
C VAL A 568 24.31 -8.10 10.78
N THR A 569 23.74 -7.56 9.70
CA THR A 569 22.83 -8.29 8.83
C THR A 569 23.55 -9.43 8.10
N ALA A 570 24.76 -9.17 7.57
CA ALA A 570 25.58 -10.18 6.90
C ALA A 570 25.88 -11.36 7.82
N ASN A 571 26.32 -11.10 9.06
CA ASN A 571 26.58 -12.14 10.06
C ASN A 571 25.32 -12.95 10.38
N LEU A 572 24.16 -12.30 10.61
CA LEU A 572 22.91 -12.99 10.91
C LEU A 572 22.43 -13.88 9.75
N ILE A 573 22.64 -13.45 8.49
CA ILE A 573 22.33 -14.25 7.31
C ILE A 573 23.22 -15.50 7.27
N ILE A 574 24.54 -15.35 7.45
CA ILE A 574 25.49 -16.46 7.43
C ILE A 574 25.23 -17.44 8.56
N ASP A 575 25.07 -16.95 9.80
CA ASP A 575 24.74 -17.78 10.96
C ASP A 575 23.42 -18.52 10.76
N GLY A 576 22.42 -17.84 10.20
CA GLY A 576 21.13 -18.42 9.90
C GLY A 576 21.19 -19.52 8.83
N LEU A 577 21.98 -19.34 7.77
CA LEU A 577 22.20 -20.35 6.73
C LEU A 577 23.05 -21.53 7.24
N ASN A 578 23.95 -21.30 8.20
CA ASN A 578 24.80 -22.32 8.80
C ASN A 578 24.14 -23.09 9.92
N SER A 579 22.97 -22.66 10.41
CA SER A 579 22.29 -23.41 11.45
C SER A 579 21.89 -24.80 10.95
N GLU A 580 22.08 -25.83 11.79
CA GLU A 580 21.77 -27.22 11.47
C GLU A 580 20.31 -27.39 11.02
N ASP A 581 19.38 -26.77 11.76
CA ASP A 581 17.94 -26.79 11.43
C ASP A 581 17.66 -26.21 10.03
N THR A 582 18.28 -25.06 9.69
CA THR A 582 18.09 -24.44 8.38
C THR A 582 18.64 -25.31 7.26
N ARG A 583 19.78 -25.95 7.47
CA ARG A 583 20.41 -26.87 6.51
C ARG A 583 19.53 -28.08 6.23
N ILE A 584 18.92 -28.66 7.28
CA ILE A 584 17.98 -29.77 7.15
C ILE A 584 16.76 -29.30 6.33
N ILE A 585 16.16 -28.17 6.70
CA ILE A 585 15.00 -27.61 5.98
C ILE A 585 15.33 -27.36 4.51
N ILE A 586 16.48 -26.76 4.19
CA ILE A 586 16.90 -26.49 2.80
C ILE A 586 17.00 -27.80 1.99
N ASN A 587 17.60 -28.83 2.55
CA ASN A 587 17.72 -30.13 1.88
C ASN A 587 16.35 -30.76 1.64
N ASP A 588 15.47 -30.76 2.65
CA ASP A 588 14.13 -31.29 2.57
C ASP A 588 13.27 -30.56 1.53
N LEU A 589 13.39 -29.22 1.45
CA LEU A 589 12.70 -28.42 0.46
C LEU A 589 13.21 -28.67 -0.97
N ARG A 590 14.54 -28.91 -1.11
CA ARG A 590 15.17 -29.31 -2.38
C ARG A 590 14.63 -30.67 -2.84
N GLU A 591 14.58 -31.66 -1.95
CA GLU A 591 14.01 -32.98 -2.23
C GLU A 591 12.50 -32.90 -2.54
N SER A 592 11.79 -31.97 -1.93
CA SER A 592 10.37 -31.70 -2.20
C SER A 592 10.14 -30.98 -3.53
N GLY A 593 11.19 -30.62 -4.28
CA GLY A 593 11.10 -30.05 -5.63
C GLY A 593 10.78 -28.55 -5.67
N LEU A 594 11.13 -27.80 -4.64
CA LEU A 594 10.97 -26.33 -4.65
C LEU A 594 12.06 -25.65 -5.49
N GLN A 595 11.81 -24.41 -5.89
CA GLN A 595 12.76 -23.62 -6.67
C GLN A 595 13.97 -23.23 -5.81
N MET A 596 15.17 -23.71 -6.15
CA MET A 596 16.41 -23.46 -5.42
C MET A 596 17.32 -22.43 -6.11
N GLN A 597 16.84 -21.82 -7.19
CA GLN A 597 17.55 -20.76 -7.90
C GLN A 597 16.55 -19.75 -8.49
N ASP A 598 16.98 -18.51 -8.60
CA ASP A 598 16.20 -17.47 -9.26
C ASP A 598 16.18 -17.77 -10.76
N VAL A 599 15.00 -18.05 -11.27
CA VAL A 599 14.81 -18.21 -12.72
C VAL A 599 14.82 -16.80 -13.27
N LYS A 600 15.99 -16.31 -13.65
CA LYS A 600 16.05 -15.16 -14.55
C LYS A 600 15.27 -15.60 -15.77
N ASP A 601 14.25 -14.84 -16.13
CA ASP A 601 13.66 -14.93 -17.45
C ASP A 601 14.79 -14.57 -18.44
N ASN A 602 15.63 -15.57 -18.72
CA ASN A 602 16.69 -15.48 -19.72
C ASN A 602 15.96 -15.52 -21.07
N GLY A 603 15.29 -14.44 -21.40
CA GLY A 603 15.17 -14.09 -22.79
C GLY A 603 16.58 -14.16 -23.40
N PRO A 604 16.72 -14.36 -24.70
CA PRO A 604 18.01 -14.58 -25.36
C PRO A 604 19.07 -13.63 -24.80
N ALA A 605 20.29 -14.14 -24.56
CA ALA A 605 21.38 -13.36 -23.98
C ALA A 605 21.52 -12.04 -24.74
N VAL A 606 21.22 -10.92 -24.09
CA VAL A 606 21.18 -9.61 -24.72
C VAL A 606 22.55 -8.99 -24.57
N GLU A 607 23.07 -8.43 -25.65
CA GLU A 607 24.35 -7.75 -25.68
C GLU A 607 24.36 -6.60 -24.66
N GLN A 608 25.41 -6.54 -23.83
CA GLN A 608 25.52 -5.59 -22.72
C GLN A 608 25.99 -4.20 -23.20
N ILE A 609 25.24 -3.62 -24.16
CA ILE A 609 25.59 -2.37 -24.88
C ILE A 609 25.66 -1.15 -23.98
N PHE A 610 25.00 -1.19 -22.80
CA PHE A 610 24.98 -0.08 -21.83
C PHE A 610 25.84 -0.35 -20.59
N LYS A 611 26.70 -1.39 -20.63
CA LYS A 611 27.53 -1.74 -19.47
C LYS A 611 28.38 -0.57 -19.01
N GLY A 612 28.26 -0.23 -17.72
CA GLY A 612 28.99 0.88 -17.09
C GLY A 612 28.42 2.28 -17.36
N GLN A 613 27.32 2.40 -18.10
CA GLN A 613 26.65 3.67 -18.34
C GLN A 613 25.55 3.93 -17.31
N SER A 614 25.50 5.14 -16.75
CA SER A 614 24.43 5.57 -15.87
C SER A 614 23.31 6.26 -16.69
N TRP A 615 22.08 5.78 -16.52
CA TRP A 615 20.91 6.23 -17.28
C TRP A 615 19.85 6.84 -16.37
N CYS A 616 19.34 7.99 -16.77
CA CYS A 616 18.13 8.57 -16.20
C CYS A 616 16.99 8.45 -17.20
N VAL A 617 15.78 8.12 -16.75
CA VAL A 617 14.60 8.02 -17.61
C VAL A 617 13.56 9.05 -17.17
N THR A 618 12.99 9.79 -18.11
CA THR A 618 12.00 10.85 -17.82
C THR A 618 10.96 10.95 -18.94
N GLY A 619 9.76 11.45 -18.63
CA GLY A 619 8.67 11.56 -19.58
C GLY A 619 7.83 10.29 -19.74
N SER A 620 6.92 10.29 -20.70
CA SER A 620 6.05 9.18 -21.08
C SER A 620 6.50 8.59 -22.41
N PHE A 621 6.34 7.28 -22.56
CA PHE A 621 6.81 6.51 -23.72
C PHE A 621 5.63 5.78 -24.35
N GLU A 622 5.63 5.61 -25.66
CA GLU A 622 4.59 4.85 -26.40
C GLU A 622 4.83 3.35 -26.28
N ASN A 623 6.06 2.89 -26.46
CA ASN A 623 6.43 1.47 -26.48
C ASN A 623 6.81 0.95 -25.08
N PHE A 624 7.22 1.82 -24.16
CA PHE A 624 7.62 1.48 -22.80
C PHE A 624 6.66 2.06 -21.76
N ASN A 625 5.41 1.60 -21.80
CA ASN A 625 4.42 1.98 -20.80
C ASN A 625 4.12 0.78 -19.88
N PRO A 626 4.31 0.88 -18.53
CA PRO A 626 4.81 2.04 -17.79
C PRO A 626 6.31 2.31 -18.02
N ARG A 627 6.76 3.54 -17.74
CA ARG A 627 8.15 4.02 -17.89
C ARG A 627 9.22 3.10 -17.30
N SER A 628 8.88 2.32 -16.28
CA SER A 628 9.76 1.31 -15.68
C SER A 628 10.23 0.28 -16.71
N LYS A 629 9.43 -0.06 -17.72
CA LYS A 629 9.82 -1.00 -18.78
C LYS A 629 11.04 -0.50 -19.58
N ALA A 630 11.13 0.82 -19.82
CA ALA A 630 12.31 1.39 -20.46
C ALA A 630 13.56 1.22 -19.58
N MET A 631 13.41 1.40 -18.27
CA MET A 631 14.50 1.19 -17.31
C MET A 631 14.87 -0.29 -17.19
N ASP A 632 13.90 -1.20 -17.23
CA ASP A 632 14.13 -2.64 -17.19
C ASP A 632 14.93 -3.08 -18.43
N GLU A 633 14.62 -2.54 -19.62
CA GLU A 633 15.42 -2.79 -20.83
C GLU A 633 16.83 -2.20 -20.73
N ILE A 634 16.99 -0.99 -20.17
CA ILE A 634 18.32 -0.42 -19.91
C ILE A 634 19.15 -1.34 -19.00
N LYS A 635 18.55 -1.82 -17.89
CA LYS A 635 19.20 -2.76 -16.95
C LYS A 635 19.51 -4.08 -17.63
N ARG A 636 18.61 -4.60 -18.45
CA ARG A 636 18.81 -5.85 -19.22
C ARG A 636 20.02 -5.75 -20.13
N HIS A 637 20.30 -4.57 -20.70
CA HIS A 637 21.46 -4.27 -21.52
C HIS A 637 22.68 -3.76 -20.71
N GLY A 638 22.70 -3.87 -19.37
CA GLY A 638 23.83 -3.59 -18.48
C GLY A 638 23.95 -2.14 -18.01
N GLY A 639 22.95 -1.29 -18.25
CA GLY A 639 22.93 0.09 -17.79
C GLY A 639 22.55 0.20 -16.30
N VAL A 640 23.00 1.27 -15.65
CA VAL A 640 22.75 1.54 -14.22
C VAL A 640 21.73 2.69 -14.09
N GLU A 641 20.67 2.47 -13.33
CA GLU A 641 19.65 3.48 -13.07
C GLU A 641 20.18 4.59 -12.16
N VAL A 642 19.90 5.87 -12.52
CA VAL A 642 20.06 7.03 -11.65
C VAL A 642 18.76 7.84 -11.62
N SER A 643 18.37 8.31 -10.42
CA SER A 643 17.11 9.02 -10.20
C SER A 643 17.07 10.44 -10.75
N GLY A 644 18.24 11.06 -10.99
CA GLY A 644 18.38 12.42 -11.45
C GLY A 644 19.54 12.61 -12.42
N VAL A 645 19.48 13.71 -13.21
CA VAL A 645 20.53 14.09 -14.13
C VAL A 645 21.62 14.86 -13.39
N SER A 646 22.87 14.43 -13.54
CA SER A 646 24.07 15.06 -13.01
C SER A 646 25.20 15.00 -14.04
N ARG A 647 26.32 15.68 -13.82
CA ARG A 647 27.51 15.61 -14.69
C ARG A 647 28.10 14.19 -14.82
N LYS A 648 27.71 13.26 -13.94
CA LYS A 648 28.11 11.85 -13.97
C LYS A 648 27.10 10.95 -14.70
N THR A 649 25.96 11.49 -15.10
CA THR A 649 24.94 10.74 -15.84
C THR A 649 25.40 10.57 -17.28
N ALA A 650 25.45 9.35 -17.79
CA ALA A 650 25.89 9.08 -19.14
C ALA A 650 24.82 9.43 -20.19
N CYS A 651 23.57 9.03 -19.95
CA CYS A 651 22.46 9.24 -20.86
C CYS A 651 21.17 9.60 -20.12
N LEU A 652 20.37 10.46 -20.76
CA LEU A 652 18.98 10.73 -20.39
C LEU A 652 18.08 10.18 -21.49
N LEU A 653 17.30 9.13 -21.17
CA LEU A 653 16.22 8.69 -22.05
C LEU A 653 14.99 9.57 -21.79
N ALA A 654 14.60 10.33 -22.82
CA ALA A 654 13.55 11.35 -22.72
C ALA A 654 12.36 11.00 -23.62
N GLY A 655 11.21 10.73 -22.98
CA GLY A 655 9.91 10.58 -23.63
C GLY A 655 9.15 11.90 -23.71
N SER A 656 7.88 11.82 -24.13
CA SER A 656 6.97 12.97 -24.20
C SER A 656 6.79 13.61 -22.81
N GLY A 657 6.79 14.94 -22.72
CA GLY A 657 6.64 15.68 -21.46
C GLY A 657 7.86 15.68 -20.52
N ALA A 658 9.05 15.36 -21.01
CA ALA A 658 10.29 15.31 -20.24
C ALA A 658 10.88 16.74 -20.00
N GLY A 659 10.22 17.56 -19.18
CA GLY A 659 10.51 18.97 -18.93
C GLY A 659 11.91 19.31 -18.38
N SER A 660 12.01 19.68 -17.10
CA SER A 660 13.21 20.21 -16.44
C SER A 660 14.47 19.33 -16.53
N LYS A 661 14.32 18.00 -16.66
CA LYS A 661 15.46 17.07 -16.78
C LYS A 661 16.19 17.17 -18.13
N ILE A 662 15.49 17.57 -19.21
CA ILE A 662 16.09 17.82 -20.52
C ILE A 662 16.98 19.07 -20.44
N GLU A 663 16.51 20.12 -19.77
CA GLU A 663 17.29 21.35 -19.61
C GLU A 663 18.55 21.11 -18.80
N LYS A 664 18.45 20.39 -17.68
CA LYS A 664 19.61 19.97 -16.88
C LYS A 664 20.58 19.07 -17.67
N ALA A 665 20.05 18.18 -18.52
CA ALA A 665 20.90 17.34 -19.36
C ALA A 665 21.69 18.17 -20.38
N ARG A 666 21.07 19.17 -20.96
CA ARG A 666 21.74 20.15 -21.89
C ARG A 666 22.80 20.98 -21.16
N GLU A 667 22.47 21.49 -19.96
CA GLU A 667 23.37 22.23 -19.10
C GLU A 667 24.63 21.43 -18.71
N PHE A 668 24.46 20.15 -18.37
CA PHE A 668 25.55 19.27 -17.93
C PHE A 668 26.22 18.52 -19.09
N GLY A 669 25.77 18.71 -20.34
CA GLY A 669 26.31 18.05 -21.53
C GLY A 669 26.01 16.54 -21.55
N VAL A 670 24.93 16.09 -20.88
CA VAL A 670 24.48 14.69 -20.85
C VAL A 670 23.78 14.35 -22.16
N ARG A 671 24.12 13.20 -22.74
CA ARG A 671 23.48 12.72 -23.97
C ARG A 671 21.98 12.49 -23.74
N ILE A 672 21.14 13.14 -24.54
CA ILE A 672 19.70 12.94 -24.56
C ILE A 672 19.38 11.93 -25.66
N VAL A 673 18.64 10.88 -25.32
CA VAL A 673 18.23 9.80 -26.21
C VAL A 673 16.71 9.82 -26.29
N THR A 674 16.16 9.82 -27.50
CA THR A 674 14.71 9.70 -27.72
C THR A 674 14.27 8.23 -27.67
N GLU A 675 12.96 7.98 -27.56
CA GLU A 675 12.41 6.63 -27.57
C GLU A 675 12.78 5.88 -28.85
N ASP A 676 12.67 6.50 -30.02
CA ASP A 676 13.01 5.92 -31.31
C ASP A 676 14.50 5.58 -31.45
N GLU A 677 15.37 6.45 -30.92
CA GLU A 677 16.81 6.20 -30.88
C GLU A 677 17.12 5.03 -29.93
N PHE A 678 16.44 4.98 -28.77
CA PHE A 678 16.61 3.88 -27.82
C PHE A 678 16.18 2.55 -28.42
N ILE A 679 15.01 2.49 -29.10
CA ILE A 679 14.52 1.29 -29.78
C ILE A 679 15.52 0.83 -30.85
N LYS A 680 16.11 1.76 -31.62
CA LYS A 680 17.16 1.40 -32.59
C LYS A 680 18.40 0.84 -31.88
N MET A 681 18.86 1.46 -30.79
CA MET A 681 20.03 0.97 -30.04
C MET A 681 19.83 -0.45 -29.52
N ILE A 682 18.62 -0.82 -29.06
CA ILE A 682 18.30 -2.17 -28.57
C ILE A 682 17.89 -3.12 -29.72
N GLY A 683 17.43 -2.58 -30.86
CA GLY A 683 16.97 -3.35 -32.04
C GLY A 683 18.12 -3.80 -32.95
N ASP A 684 19.14 -2.96 -33.12
CA ASP A 684 20.34 -3.33 -33.88
C ASP A 684 21.10 -4.49 -33.26
N SER A 685 21.03 -4.63 -31.92
CA SER A 685 21.58 -5.80 -31.22
C SER A 685 20.84 -7.12 -31.54
N LYS A 686 19.54 -7.08 -31.85
CA LYS A 686 18.77 -8.28 -32.27
C LYS A 686 19.11 -8.73 -33.70
N GLN A 687 19.35 -7.82 -34.62
CA GLN A 687 19.71 -8.15 -36.00
C GLN A 687 21.13 -8.72 -36.13
N GLU A 688 22.07 -8.27 -35.30
CA GLU A 688 23.44 -8.86 -35.28
C GLU A 688 23.47 -10.28 -34.67
N GLU A 689 22.58 -10.60 -33.71
CA GLU A 689 22.44 -11.95 -33.16
C GLU A 689 21.78 -12.93 -34.15
N GLU A 690 20.75 -12.52 -34.87
CA GLU A 690 20.14 -13.35 -35.92
C GLU A 690 21.14 -13.64 -37.04
N ASN A 691 21.95 -12.67 -37.45
CA ASN A 691 23.01 -12.86 -38.44
C ASN A 691 24.18 -13.72 -37.95
N LYS A 692 24.48 -13.74 -36.64
CA LYS A 692 25.48 -14.63 -36.03
C LYS A 692 24.96 -16.06 -35.86
N ALA A 693 23.67 -16.24 -35.60
CA ALA A 693 23.05 -17.57 -35.50
C ALA A 693 22.93 -18.27 -36.86
N GLU A 694 22.72 -17.52 -37.97
CA GLU A 694 22.70 -18.06 -39.32
C GLU A 694 24.10 -18.34 -39.90
N SER A 695 25.17 -17.82 -39.31
CA SER A 695 26.55 -18.00 -39.81
C SER A 695 27.32 -19.12 -39.13
N GLN A 696 26.73 -19.93 -38.23
CA GLN A 696 27.33 -21.18 -37.74
C GLN A 696 26.95 -22.36 -38.65
N PRO A 697 27.89 -23.03 -39.33
CA PRO A 697 27.55 -24.19 -40.14
C PRO A 697 27.14 -25.33 -39.20
N SER A 698 25.98 -25.92 -39.52
CA SER A 698 25.44 -27.12 -38.87
C SER A 698 26.51 -28.24 -39.00
N LEU A 699 27.09 -28.61 -37.89
CA LEU A 699 27.78 -29.89 -37.73
C LEU A 699 26.81 -30.85 -37.01
N PHE A 700 26.13 -31.64 -37.83
CA PHE A 700 25.24 -32.78 -37.54
C PHE A 700 23.87 -32.49 -37.01
#